data_ef1977df4a5a00274843c68b4b4cf5ea
#
_entry.id   ef1977df4a5a00274843c68b4b4cf5ea
#
_cell.length_a   1.000
_cell.length_b   1.000
_cell.length_c   1.000
_cell.angle_alpha   90.00
_cell.angle_beta   90.00
_cell.angle_gamma   90.00
#
_symmetry.space_group_name_H-M   'P 1'
#
loop_
_entity.id
_entity.type
_entity.pdbx_description
1 polymer ?
#
loop_
_entity_poly.entity_id
_entity_poly.type
_entity_poly.pdbx_seq_one_letter_code
_entity_poly.pdbx_strand_id
1 'polypeptide(L)'
;MLVALPSAIAFGVTIFLPLGSAFGAQGAMAGMLGAATLGLVAALFSGTPRLISAPSAPAAAVLAALTLQMVQLGNDAAQVILSLFLVALLSSLIQLSLGVMRLGELIKYMPYPVVSGYLSGVGLIMVLGQLPKWLALPKDMNVWQWLSAPGLWQWPSLLMGLATVVGMLLAPRLSKRVPGVIQGLVAGMVVYWAMALSAWPELLNLHDNPLIIGPLNFNLEAFMDGVTQPWNQLMASGLPPWQQIVLPAMTLAVLLSIDTLNKCLVLDAITGARHDSNQELRGQGLGNLASSLMGGATGSGSMGASLVSKASGGSTHLSGVFQGLGSLVVILLLTSVIAWIPVPTLAAMLVVIGMRMIDWDSLQMIRSPQTRLDFGVIVLVVIVANTVSLIVASAVGIGLAIFLFLSEQIHTTTIRRKNWGNKIFSSRVRSQNEREILTQKGHQTLIFELQGSLFFGTTHQLFSAIEPEIKKAKFVVLDFMRVQSMDMTAGQMIDRIRSNLADHQARLIITRVPDRLPNGRDLRTYIDHMGLLSDNTAKVFTELDEALEWIEEETLLQEGYIHPQGQGLPVAKFELFHGMGKSELEGLDRCKEVRVYQAGELVLSPDTVGHALMLISRGEVKVSLKTSTGSAIHLATLSRGQFFGEMSFLDGRAPSAYVHASGETEIFVIDRQAFAKVAAGDHVMSVSVMRSLALVLADRLRHTNMELREVREN
;
A
#
# COMPACT_ATOMS: atom_id res chain seq x y z
N MET A 1 10.49 31.73 13.46
CA MET A 1 9.69 32.64 14.29
C MET A 1 8.82 33.60 13.49
N LEU A 2 9.35 34.51 12.69
CA LEU A 2 8.59 35.53 11.93
C LEU A 2 7.44 35.00 11.02
N VAL A 3 7.49 33.75 10.62
CA VAL A 3 6.43 33.10 9.82
C VAL A 3 5.40 32.40 10.70
N ALA A 4 5.86 31.69 11.73
CA ALA A 4 5.00 30.88 12.57
C ALA A 4 4.14 31.73 13.53
N LEU A 5 4.71 32.80 14.07
CA LEU A 5 4.06 33.58 15.12
C LEU A 5 2.80 34.34 14.64
N PRO A 6 2.80 35.07 13.52
CA PRO A 6 1.58 35.74 13.03
C PRO A 6 0.44 34.76 12.73
N SER A 7 0.79 33.60 12.15
CA SER A 7 -0.19 32.55 11.91
C SER A 7 -0.75 31.96 13.21
N ALA A 8 0.12 31.74 14.20
CA ALA A 8 -0.27 31.22 15.51
C ALA A 8 -1.20 32.19 16.27
N ILE A 9 -0.92 33.48 16.20
CA ILE A 9 -1.81 34.52 16.74
C ILE A 9 -3.18 34.46 16.07
N ALA A 10 -3.20 34.42 14.74
CA ALA A 10 -4.43 34.34 13.98
C ALA A 10 -5.26 33.08 14.30
N PHE A 11 -4.60 31.91 14.44
CA PHE A 11 -5.26 30.68 14.83
C PHE A 11 -5.81 30.73 16.24
N GLY A 12 -5.06 31.26 17.19
CA GLY A 12 -5.54 31.44 18.55
C GLY A 12 -6.74 32.38 18.62
N VAL A 13 -6.67 33.55 17.97
CA VAL A 13 -7.82 34.47 17.85
C VAL A 13 -9.03 33.76 17.25
N THR A 14 -8.84 32.96 16.22
CA THR A 14 -9.93 32.23 15.56
C THR A 14 -10.67 31.28 16.50
N ILE A 15 -9.95 30.58 17.38
CA ILE A 15 -10.50 29.63 18.35
C ILE A 15 -11.40 30.34 19.38
N PHE A 16 -10.98 31.50 19.86
CA PHE A 16 -11.65 32.21 20.97
C PHE A 16 -12.67 33.25 20.50
N LEU A 17 -12.59 33.74 19.27
CA LEU A 17 -13.47 34.81 18.78
C LEU A 17 -14.96 34.48 18.80
N PRO A 18 -15.44 33.23 18.64
CA PRO A 18 -16.86 32.91 18.80
C PRO A 18 -17.41 33.22 20.20
N LEU A 19 -16.56 33.25 21.25
CA LEU A 19 -16.94 33.70 22.61
C LEU A 19 -17.25 35.19 22.71
N GLY A 20 -16.74 35.98 21.77
CA GLY A 20 -16.90 37.47 21.75
C GLY A 20 -15.58 38.16 21.44
N SER A 21 -15.69 39.45 21.04
CA SER A 21 -14.51 40.27 20.71
C SER A 21 -13.55 40.46 21.93
N ALA A 22 -14.09 40.49 23.13
CA ALA A 22 -13.29 40.56 24.35
C ALA A 22 -12.31 39.40 24.55
N PHE A 23 -12.58 38.24 23.99
CA PHE A 23 -11.72 37.06 24.06
C PHE A 23 -10.64 37.00 22.96
N GLY A 24 -10.59 37.97 22.06
CA GLY A 24 -9.58 38.03 21.00
C GLY A 24 -8.14 38.12 21.55
N ALA A 25 -7.96 38.93 22.58
CA ALA A 25 -6.67 39.07 23.28
C ALA A 25 -6.21 37.73 23.95
N GLN A 26 -7.14 37.03 24.62
CA GLN A 26 -6.87 35.73 25.22
C GLN A 26 -6.54 34.68 24.12
N GLY A 27 -7.23 34.70 23.00
CA GLY A 27 -6.94 33.84 21.85
C GLY A 27 -5.55 34.13 21.25
N ALA A 28 -5.20 35.40 21.08
CA ALA A 28 -3.85 35.79 20.62
C ALA A 28 -2.76 35.27 21.54
N MET A 29 -2.96 35.39 22.85
CA MET A 29 -2.04 34.88 23.85
C MET A 29 -1.90 33.36 23.78
N ALA A 30 -3.02 32.62 23.68
CA ALA A 30 -3.00 31.17 23.53
C ALA A 30 -2.23 30.74 22.27
N GLY A 31 -2.42 31.44 21.14
CA GLY A 31 -1.65 31.22 19.94
C GLY A 31 -0.15 31.44 20.10
N MET A 32 0.24 32.53 20.76
CA MET A 32 1.65 32.85 21.00
C MET A 32 2.32 31.85 21.97
N LEU A 33 1.66 31.51 23.09
CA LEU A 33 2.11 30.49 24.02
C LEU A 33 2.26 29.14 23.36
N GLY A 34 1.29 28.78 22.51
CA GLY A 34 1.39 27.56 21.67
C GLY A 34 2.60 27.58 20.75
N ALA A 35 2.89 28.68 20.08
CA ALA A 35 4.08 28.80 19.22
C ALA A 35 5.39 28.68 20.02
N ALA A 36 5.44 29.21 21.23
CA ALA A 36 6.61 29.13 22.10
C ALA A 36 6.81 27.72 22.66
N THR A 37 5.80 27.20 23.37
CA THR A 37 5.90 25.92 24.11
C THR A 37 5.92 24.69 23.18
N LEU A 38 4.98 24.58 22.22
CA LEU A 38 4.98 23.52 21.27
C LEU A 38 6.26 23.55 20.41
N GLY A 39 6.65 24.72 19.91
CA GLY A 39 7.85 24.89 19.10
C GLY A 39 9.13 24.46 19.84
N LEU A 40 9.26 24.78 21.11
CA LEU A 40 10.40 24.40 21.94
C LEU A 40 10.40 22.91 22.27
N VAL A 41 9.30 22.38 22.82
CA VAL A 41 9.23 21.00 23.29
C VAL A 41 9.23 19.99 22.12
N ALA A 42 8.47 20.26 21.07
CA ALA A 42 8.52 19.40 19.91
C ALA A 42 9.91 19.36 19.27
N ALA A 43 10.61 20.50 19.17
CA ALA A 43 11.98 20.52 18.66
C ALA A 43 12.96 19.67 19.47
N LEU A 44 12.78 19.55 20.77
CA LEU A 44 13.66 18.74 21.64
C LEU A 44 13.41 17.24 21.52
N PHE A 45 12.17 16.82 21.25
CA PHE A 45 11.75 15.44 21.35
C PHE A 45 11.29 14.82 20.01
N SER A 46 11.19 15.62 18.92
CA SER A 46 10.70 15.12 17.62
C SER A 46 11.72 14.25 16.89
N GLY A 47 11.21 13.45 15.93
CA GLY A 47 12.02 12.60 15.05
C GLY A 47 12.51 13.30 13.77
N THR A 48 12.15 14.58 13.58
CA THR A 48 12.43 15.35 12.35
C THR A 48 13.20 16.63 12.64
N PRO A 49 14.53 16.67 12.48
CA PRO A 49 15.36 17.79 12.92
C PRO A 49 15.08 19.12 12.21
N ARG A 50 14.36 19.11 11.12
CA ARG A 50 14.10 20.30 10.28
C ARG A 50 12.65 20.80 10.35
N LEU A 51 11.79 20.09 11.06
CA LEU A 51 10.39 20.49 11.21
C LEU A 51 10.26 21.56 12.28
N ILE A 52 9.61 22.64 11.94
CA ILE A 52 9.20 23.70 12.89
C ILE A 52 7.75 23.44 13.26
N SER A 53 7.46 23.37 14.57
CA SER A 53 6.11 23.14 15.09
C SER A 53 5.50 24.40 15.65
N ALA A 54 4.22 24.62 15.38
CA ALA A 54 3.44 25.78 15.84
C ALA A 54 1.94 25.47 15.78
N PRO A 55 1.07 26.27 16.41
CA PRO A 55 -0.37 26.20 16.22
C PRO A 55 -0.72 26.12 14.73
N SER A 56 -1.66 25.26 14.37
CA SER A 56 -1.92 24.90 12.99
C SER A 56 -3.37 25.18 12.56
N ALA A 57 -3.55 25.41 11.26
CA ALA A 57 -4.86 25.67 10.70
C ALA A 57 -5.89 24.56 10.99
N PRO A 58 -5.55 23.27 10.83
CA PRO A 58 -6.49 22.20 11.14
C PRO A 58 -6.91 22.18 12.62
N ALA A 59 -5.96 22.42 13.55
CA ALA A 59 -6.30 22.52 14.97
C ALA A 59 -7.25 23.67 15.25
N ALA A 60 -6.95 24.85 14.67
CA ALA A 60 -7.79 26.03 14.84
C ALA A 60 -9.22 25.84 14.30
N ALA A 61 -9.36 25.15 13.15
CA ALA A 61 -10.66 24.87 12.58
C ALA A 61 -11.51 23.96 13.49
N VAL A 62 -10.94 22.87 13.99
CA VAL A 62 -11.64 21.93 14.89
C VAL A 62 -12.03 22.62 16.19
N LEU A 63 -11.08 23.31 16.82
CA LEU A 63 -11.33 23.97 18.11
C LEU A 63 -12.31 25.15 17.96
N ALA A 64 -12.22 25.94 16.89
CA ALA A 64 -13.17 27.03 16.64
C ALA A 64 -14.59 26.52 16.35
N ALA A 65 -14.71 25.39 15.61
CA ALA A 65 -16.00 24.74 15.39
C ALA A 65 -16.61 24.24 16.71
N LEU A 66 -15.78 23.61 17.58
CA LEU A 66 -16.21 23.19 18.91
C LEU A 66 -16.67 24.41 19.76
N THR A 67 -15.87 25.49 19.76
CA THR A 67 -16.24 26.74 20.47
C THR A 67 -17.60 27.26 20.00
N LEU A 68 -17.81 27.34 18.70
CA LEU A 68 -19.07 27.82 18.11
C LEU A 68 -20.25 26.93 18.51
N GLN A 69 -20.08 25.61 18.41
CA GLN A 69 -21.11 24.64 18.78
C GLN A 69 -21.49 24.77 20.26
N MET A 70 -20.51 24.90 21.15
CA MET A 70 -20.77 25.01 22.58
C MET A 70 -21.46 26.33 22.94
N VAL A 71 -21.09 27.44 22.29
CA VAL A 71 -21.77 28.73 22.45
C VAL A 71 -23.22 28.64 21.98
N GLN A 72 -23.50 27.99 20.85
CA GLN A 72 -24.87 27.77 20.36
C GLN A 72 -25.70 26.89 21.30
N LEU A 73 -25.07 25.95 22.03
CA LEU A 73 -25.75 25.16 23.06
C LEU A 73 -26.01 25.92 24.36
N GLY A 74 -25.61 27.19 24.45
CA GLY A 74 -25.86 28.06 25.60
C GLY A 74 -24.85 27.88 26.77
N ASN A 75 -23.67 27.24 26.52
CA ASN A 75 -22.64 27.12 27.52
C ASN A 75 -21.97 28.49 27.77
N ASP A 76 -21.60 28.74 29.01
CA ASP A 76 -20.87 29.96 29.38
C ASP A 76 -19.40 29.90 28.88
N ALA A 77 -18.74 31.07 28.83
CA ALA A 77 -17.38 31.20 28.33
C ALA A 77 -16.39 30.33 29.12
N ALA A 78 -16.59 30.20 30.44
CA ALA A 78 -15.70 29.44 31.30
C ALA A 78 -15.81 27.90 31.02
N GLN A 79 -17.03 27.39 30.80
CA GLN A 79 -17.26 26.00 30.43
C GLN A 79 -16.66 25.69 29.07
N VAL A 80 -16.78 26.61 28.10
CA VAL A 80 -16.16 26.44 26.76
C VAL A 80 -14.65 26.38 26.85
N ILE A 81 -14.01 27.29 27.63
CA ILE A 81 -12.56 27.33 27.83
C ILE A 81 -12.07 26.02 28.51
N LEU A 82 -12.81 25.56 29.55
CA LEU A 82 -12.52 24.25 30.17
C LEU A 82 -12.57 23.11 29.18
N SER A 83 -13.60 23.08 28.34
CA SER A 83 -13.75 22.02 27.33
C SER A 83 -12.64 22.07 26.28
N LEU A 84 -12.25 23.26 25.81
CA LEU A 84 -11.10 23.42 24.91
C LEU A 84 -9.80 22.92 25.53
N PHE A 85 -9.56 23.24 26.81
CA PHE A 85 -8.42 22.75 27.54
C PHE A 85 -8.40 21.21 27.64
N LEU A 86 -9.52 20.61 28.05
CA LEU A 86 -9.63 19.15 28.18
C LEU A 86 -9.48 18.44 26.83
N VAL A 87 -10.07 18.96 25.76
CA VAL A 87 -9.91 18.44 24.40
C VAL A 87 -8.46 18.53 23.94
N ALA A 88 -7.80 19.65 24.16
CA ALA A 88 -6.39 19.85 23.84
C ALA A 88 -5.47 18.90 24.63
N LEU A 89 -5.73 18.75 25.92
CA LEU A 89 -4.96 17.85 26.80
C LEU A 89 -5.13 16.40 26.38
N LEU A 90 -6.38 15.94 26.21
CA LEU A 90 -6.69 14.55 25.83
C LEU A 90 -6.18 14.23 24.43
N SER A 91 -6.30 15.15 23.48
CA SER A 91 -5.76 14.96 22.13
C SER A 91 -4.25 14.78 22.12
N SER A 92 -3.55 15.53 22.99
CA SER A 92 -2.09 15.42 23.15
C SER A 92 -1.66 14.07 23.72
N LEU A 93 -2.40 13.57 24.71
CA LEU A 93 -2.18 12.24 25.30
C LEU A 93 -2.45 11.12 24.28
N ILE A 94 -3.52 11.24 23.48
CA ILE A 94 -3.82 10.30 22.41
C ILE A 94 -2.69 10.33 21.36
N GLN A 95 -2.25 11.50 20.91
CA GLN A 95 -1.16 11.63 19.94
C GLN A 95 0.15 11.02 20.46
N LEU A 96 0.48 11.26 21.74
CA LEU A 96 1.63 10.64 22.41
C LEU A 96 1.48 9.11 22.43
N SER A 97 0.29 8.60 22.77
CA SER A 97 -0.01 7.17 22.79
C SER A 97 0.16 6.53 21.40
N LEU A 98 -0.32 7.18 20.33
CA LEU A 98 -0.12 6.72 18.95
C LEU A 98 1.38 6.56 18.62
N GLY A 99 2.22 7.49 19.06
CA GLY A 99 3.67 7.42 18.90
C GLY A 99 4.32 6.31 19.73
N VAL A 100 3.86 6.08 20.98
CA VAL A 100 4.37 5.02 21.86
C VAL A 100 3.97 3.65 21.34
N MET A 101 2.74 3.49 20.89
CA MET A 101 2.21 2.24 20.32
C MET A 101 2.74 1.95 18.90
N ARG A 102 3.62 2.79 18.35
CA ARG A 102 4.20 2.67 17.00
C ARG A 102 3.17 2.69 15.87
N LEU A 103 2.07 3.40 16.07
CA LEU A 103 1.01 3.54 15.07
C LEU A 103 1.29 4.65 14.04
N GLY A 104 2.38 5.41 14.21
CA GLY A 104 2.79 6.45 13.26
C GLY A 104 3.05 5.95 11.84
N GLU A 105 3.47 4.70 11.70
CA GLU A 105 3.65 4.08 10.38
C GLU A 105 2.30 3.80 9.69
N LEU A 106 1.26 3.43 10.44
CA LEU A 106 -0.06 3.13 9.87
C LEU A 106 -0.73 4.39 9.30
N ILE A 107 -0.49 5.55 9.89
CA ILE A 107 -1.05 6.82 9.43
C ILE A 107 -0.52 7.19 8.03
N LYS A 108 0.70 6.73 7.67
CA LYS A 108 1.25 6.90 6.32
C LYS A 108 0.45 6.17 5.22
N TYR A 109 -0.32 5.16 5.61
CA TYR A 109 -1.14 4.38 4.66
C TYR A 109 -2.55 4.97 4.47
N MET A 110 -2.84 6.16 5.01
CA MET A 110 -4.13 6.79 4.72
C MET A 110 -4.27 7.11 3.23
N PRO A 111 -5.38 6.70 2.61
CA PRO A 111 -5.60 6.95 1.19
C PRO A 111 -5.60 8.45 0.86
N TYR A 112 -4.93 8.83 -0.22
CA TYR A 112 -4.82 10.22 -0.67
C TYR A 112 -6.18 10.93 -0.78
N PRO A 113 -7.26 10.33 -1.34
CA PRO A 113 -8.56 10.99 -1.45
C PRO A 113 -9.14 11.44 -0.10
N VAL A 114 -8.91 10.66 0.97
CA VAL A 114 -9.41 11.00 2.32
C VAL A 114 -8.66 12.21 2.88
N VAL A 115 -7.32 12.20 2.76
CA VAL A 115 -6.47 13.30 3.22
C VAL A 115 -6.76 14.58 2.45
N SER A 116 -6.83 14.51 1.12
CA SER A 116 -7.14 15.64 0.23
C SER A 116 -8.52 16.20 0.51
N GLY A 117 -9.55 15.34 0.62
CA GLY A 117 -10.92 15.74 0.94
C GLY A 117 -11.02 16.39 2.32
N TYR A 118 -10.33 15.82 3.31
CA TYR A 118 -10.29 16.38 4.65
C TYR A 118 -9.63 17.76 4.70
N LEU A 119 -8.42 17.91 4.11
CA LEU A 119 -7.71 19.20 4.08
C LEU A 119 -8.51 20.26 3.31
N SER A 120 -9.12 19.89 2.19
CA SER A 120 -9.98 20.76 1.41
C SER A 120 -11.24 21.16 2.20
N GLY A 121 -11.84 20.22 2.94
CA GLY A 121 -12.97 20.50 3.84
C GLY A 121 -12.61 21.50 4.94
N VAL A 122 -11.47 21.28 5.62
CA VAL A 122 -10.94 22.22 6.63
C VAL A 122 -10.66 23.59 6.00
N GLY A 123 -10.03 23.61 4.81
CA GLY A 123 -9.77 24.86 4.07
C GLY A 123 -11.05 25.63 3.77
N LEU A 124 -12.09 24.95 3.32
CA LEU A 124 -13.38 25.56 3.02
C LEU A 124 -14.09 26.09 4.27
N ILE A 125 -14.12 25.31 5.37
CA ILE A 125 -14.65 25.75 6.67
C ILE A 125 -13.91 27.01 7.14
N MET A 126 -12.58 27.04 6.99
CA MET A 126 -11.77 28.20 7.37
C MET A 126 -12.13 29.42 6.52
N VAL A 127 -12.22 29.29 5.21
CA VAL A 127 -12.59 30.38 4.32
C VAL A 127 -13.97 30.92 4.68
N LEU A 128 -14.98 30.05 4.76
CA LEU A 128 -16.37 30.43 5.07
C LEU A 128 -16.49 31.05 6.48
N GLY A 129 -15.74 30.54 7.46
CA GLY A 129 -15.74 31.05 8.83
C GLY A 129 -15.01 32.39 9.03
N GLN A 130 -14.05 32.73 8.14
CA GLN A 130 -13.27 33.96 8.25
C GLN A 130 -13.80 35.10 7.39
N LEU A 131 -14.54 34.85 6.29
CA LEU A 131 -15.11 35.87 5.44
C LEU A 131 -16.02 36.85 6.18
N PRO A 132 -16.94 36.42 7.06
CA PRO A 132 -17.77 37.36 7.85
C PRO A 132 -16.92 38.28 8.75
N LYS A 133 -15.84 37.78 9.32
CA LYS A 133 -14.93 38.57 10.20
C LYS A 133 -14.08 39.54 9.39
N TRP A 134 -13.67 39.17 8.18
CA TRP A 134 -12.99 40.07 7.26
C TRP A 134 -13.90 41.25 6.86
N LEU A 135 -15.19 40.96 6.63
CA LEU A 135 -16.18 41.98 6.24
C LEU A 135 -16.80 42.72 7.42
N ALA A 136 -16.43 42.34 8.66
CA ALA A 136 -16.97 42.82 9.94
C ALA A 136 -18.51 42.78 10.00
N LEU A 137 -19.09 41.64 9.57
CA LEU A 137 -20.52 41.40 9.54
C LEU A 137 -21.10 41.05 10.92
N PRO A 138 -22.39 41.25 11.17
CA PRO A 138 -23.09 40.75 12.35
C PRO A 138 -23.00 39.25 12.48
N LYS A 139 -22.96 38.71 13.72
CA LYS A 139 -22.67 37.31 14.03
C LYS A 139 -23.68 36.27 13.53
N ASP A 140 -24.93 36.67 13.28
CA ASP A 140 -26.07 35.77 13.04
C ASP A 140 -26.46 35.65 11.55
N MET A 141 -25.60 36.06 10.63
CA MET A 141 -25.90 36.04 9.19
C MET A 141 -25.36 34.79 8.50
N ASN A 142 -26.21 34.13 7.72
CA ASN A 142 -25.86 33.04 6.82
C ASN A 142 -25.09 33.54 5.59
N VAL A 143 -24.29 32.66 4.99
CA VAL A 143 -23.46 32.92 3.77
C VAL A 143 -24.28 33.62 2.66
N TRP A 144 -25.49 33.17 2.43
CA TRP A 144 -26.37 33.74 1.41
C TRP A 144 -26.86 35.16 1.75
N GLN A 145 -27.10 35.45 3.03
CA GLN A 145 -27.55 36.76 3.51
C GLN A 145 -26.46 37.82 3.37
N TRP A 146 -25.20 37.53 3.70
CA TRP A 146 -24.14 38.51 3.55
C TRP A 146 -23.70 38.72 2.10
N LEU A 147 -23.80 37.69 1.22
CA LEU A 147 -23.60 37.84 -0.22
C LEU A 147 -24.66 38.75 -0.86
N SER A 148 -25.92 38.67 -0.39
CA SER A 148 -27.05 39.46 -0.92
C SER A 148 -27.14 40.88 -0.36
N ALA A 149 -26.36 41.20 0.72
CA ALA A 149 -26.43 42.50 1.38
C ALA A 149 -25.06 43.23 1.45
N PRO A 150 -24.45 43.60 0.32
CA PRO A 150 -23.15 44.28 0.28
C PRO A 150 -23.12 45.63 1.00
N GLY A 151 -24.30 46.25 1.22
CA GLY A 151 -24.42 47.49 2.00
C GLY A 151 -24.07 47.34 3.48
N LEU A 152 -24.01 46.14 4.00
CA LEU A 152 -23.61 45.88 5.40
C LEU A 152 -22.08 45.72 5.57
N TRP A 153 -21.32 45.67 4.48
CA TRP A 153 -19.87 45.49 4.54
C TRP A 153 -19.19 46.76 5.05
N GLN A 154 -18.36 46.58 6.05
CA GLN A 154 -17.59 47.71 6.57
C GLN A 154 -16.37 47.99 5.68
N TRP A 155 -16.38 49.11 4.98
CA TRP A 155 -15.31 49.51 4.06
C TRP A 155 -13.89 49.50 4.67
N PRO A 156 -13.68 49.96 5.93
CA PRO A 156 -12.38 49.90 6.54
C PRO A 156 -11.85 48.44 6.66
N SER A 157 -12.70 47.52 7.08
CA SER A 157 -12.38 46.10 7.22
C SER A 157 -12.08 45.44 5.88
N LEU A 158 -12.90 45.76 4.86
CA LEU A 158 -12.70 45.26 3.50
C LEU A 158 -11.34 45.69 2.93
N LEU A 159 -11.01 46.99 3.06
CA LEU A 159 -9.76 47.55 2.55
C LEU A 159 -8.51 46.93 3.23
N MET A 160 -8.53 46.78 4.56
CA MET A 160 -7.45 46.15 5.31
C MET A 160 -7.22 44.71 4.86
N GLY A 161 -8.31 43.93 4.76
CA GLY A 161 -8.22 42.55 4.31
C GLY A 161 -7.77 42.41 2.87
N LEU A 162 -8.30 43.27 1.96
CA LEU A 162 -7.87 43.29 0.55
C LEU A 162 -6.36 43.61 0.42
N ALA A 163 -5.88 44.61 1.16
CA ALA A 163 -4.45 44.94 1.20
C ALA A 163 -3.61 43.76 1.68
N THR A 164 -4.12 43.04 2.68
CA THR A 164 -3.48 41.82 3.21
C THR A 164 -3.39 40.73 2.14
N VAL A 165 -4.49 40.42 1.43
CA VAL A 165 -4.55 39.44 0.35
C VAL A 165 -3.59 39.83 -0.78
N VAL A 166 -3.64 41.06 -1.24
CA VAL A 166 -2.76 41.59 -2.29
C VAL A 166 -1.31 41.51 -1.85
N GLY A 167 -0.99 41.91 -0.60
CA GLY A 167 0.35 41.77 -0.03
C GLY A 167 0.83 40.33 -0.03
N MET A 168 0.00 39.37 0.36
CA MET A 168 0.35 37.93 0.35
C MET A 168 0.53 37.36 -1.06
N LEU A 169 -0.28 37.77 -2.03
CA LEU A 169 -0.23 37.26 -3.39
C LEU A 169 0.93 37.89 -4.21
N LEU A 170 1.21 39.18 -3.99
CA LEU A 170 2.34 39.88 -4.64
C LEU A 170 3.68 39.64 -3.96
N ALA A 171 3.69 39.10 -2.76
CA ALA A 171 4.90 38.82 -1.97
C ALA A 171 6.03 38.13 -2.76
N PRO A 172 5.79 37.07 -3.53
CA PRO A 172 6.85 36.40 -4.30
C PRO A 172 7.47 37.29 -5.40
N ARG A 173 6.71 38.31 -5.85
CA ARG A 173 7.17 39.27 -6.87
C ARG A 173 7.95 40.43 -6.26
N LEU A 174 7.57 40.86 -5.04
CA LEU A 174 8.17 42.00 -4.36
C LEU A 174 9.49 41.61 -3.65
N SER A 175 9.51 40.53 -2.92
CA SER A 175 10.71 40.01 -2.27
C SER A 175 10.63 38.53 -2.00
N LYS A 176 11.58 37.75 -2.53
CA LYS A 176 11.71 36.31 -2.21
C LYS A 176 12.27 36.07 -0.79
N ARG A 177 12.81 37.09 -0.13
CA ARG A 177 13.42 36.97 1.22
C ARG A 177 12.40 37.07 2.35
N VAL A 178 11.28 37.77 2.14
CA VAL A 178 10.24 37.96 3.16
C VAL A 178 9.04 37.09 2.84
N PRO A 179 8.61 36.21 3.77
CA PRO A 179 7.44 35.37 3.57
C PRO A 179 6.16 36.18 3.32
N GLY A 180 5.28 35.67 2.42
CA GLY A 180 4.06 36.38 2.03
C GLY A 180 3.11 36.68 3.20
N VAL A 181 3.09 35.83 4.21
CA VAL A 181 2.29 36.03 5.43
C VAL A 181 2.69 37.33 6.15
N ILE A 182 4.01 37.61 6.24
CA ILE A 182 4.52 38.84 6.85
C ILE A 182 4.21 40.05 6.00
N GLN A 183 4.42 39.94 4.67
CA GLN A 183 4.11 41.06 3.75
C GLN A 183 2.64 41.41 3.77
N GLY A 184 1.74 40.41 3.83
CA GLY A 184 0.31 40.62 3.98
C GLY A 184 -0.06 41.28 5.31
N LEU A 185 0.54 40.81 6.42
CA LEU A 185 0.31 41.42 7.73
C LEU A 185 0.73 42.89 7.75
N VAL A 186 1.95 43.18 7.26
CA VAL A 186 2.45 44.57 7.18
C VAL A 186 1.57 45.44 6.27
N ALA A 187 1.15 44.92 5.11
CA ALA A 187 0.28 45.66 4.19
C ALA A 187 -1.08 46.03 4.86
N GLY A 188 -1.70 45.07 5.56
CA GLY A 188 -2.92 45.31 6.30
C GLY A 188 -2.76 46.31 7.43
N MET A 189 -1.64 46.24 8.20
CA MET A 189 -1.31 47.20 9.25
C MET A 189 -1.06 48.59 8.67
N VAL A 190 -0.34 48.73 7.57
CA VAL A 190 -0.08 50.03 6.93
C VAL A 190 -1.39 50.69 6.52
N VAL A 191 -2.31 49.93 5.90
CA VAL A 191 -3.64 50.49 5.53
C VAL A 191 -4.44 50.85 6.77
N TYR A 192 -4.39 50.05 7.84
CA TYR A 192 -5.04 50.40 9.11
C TYR A 192 -4.55 51.75 9.65
N TRP A 193 -3.23 51.92 9.78
CA TRP A 193 -2.64 53.16 10.29
C TRP A 193 -2.89 54.34 9.35
N ALA A 194 -2.85 54.15 8.01
CA ALA A 194 -3.18 55.17 7.03
C ALA A 194 -4.61 55.66 7.22
N MET A 195 -5.57 54.76 7.42
CA MET A 195 -6.97 55.12 7.64
C MET A 195 -7.20 55.77 9.02
N ALA A 196 -6.56 55.24 10.09
CA ALA A 196 -6.68 55.80 11.40
C ALA A 196 -6.13 57.24 11.50
N LEU A 197 -5.08 57.54 10.72
CA LEU A 197 -4.47 58.88 10.71
C LEU A 197 -5.21 59.87 9.78
N SER A 198 -5.93 59.40 8.73
CA SER A 198 -6.51 60.26 7.71
C SER A 198 -8.01 60.45 7.84
N ALA A 199 -8.79 59.35 8.02
CA ALA A 199 -10.25 59.39 7.84
C ALA A 199 -11.02 58.94 9.11
N TRP A 200 -10.45 58.12 9.95
CA TRP A 200 -11.15 57.52 11.10
C TRP A 200 -10.28 57.61 12.41
N PRO A 201 -10.15 58.76 13.03
CA PRO A 201 -9.40 58.94 14.28
C PRO A 201 -9.86 58.05 15.45
N GLU A 202 -11.11 57.58 15.41
CA GLU A 202 -11.68 56.65 16.38
C GLU A 202 -10.92 55.33 16.44
N LEU A 203 -10.25 54.92 15.35
CA LEU A 203 -9.44 53.72 15.26
C LEU A 203 -8.12 53.83 16.11
N LEU A 204 -7.76 55.02 16.53
CA LEU A 204 -6.59 55.23 17.39
C LEU A 204 -6.83 54.81 18.86
N ASN A 205 -8.08 54.51 19.23
CA ASN A 205 -8.41 54.02 20.54
C ASN A 205 -8.04 52.54 20.68
N LEU A 206 -7.23 52.21 21.69
CA LEU A 206 -6.85 50.80 21.97
C LEU A 206 -7.97 50.07 22.72
N HIS A 207 -8.77 50.79 23.51
CA HIS A 207 -9.91 50.27 24.27
C HIS A 207 -11.17 50.43 23.42
N ASP A 208 -12.03 49.43 23.43
CA ASP A 208 -13.34 49.41 22.70
C ASP A 208 -13.26 49.46 21.17
N ASN A 209 -12.13 49.13 20.57
CA ASN A 209 -11.98 49.05 19.14
C ASN A 209 -12.18 47.59 18.65
N PRO A 210 -13.32 47.23 18.01
CA PRO A 210 -13.62 45.88 17.60
C PRO A 210 -12.77 45.41 16.41
N LEU A 211 -12.04 46.31 15.75
CA LEU A 211 -11.21 46.01 14.59
C LEU A 211 -9.80 45.59 14.89
N ILE A 212 -9.34 45.66 16.14
CA ILE A 212 -8.00 45.23 16.59
C ILE A 212 -8.11 44.16 17.65
N ILE A 213 -6.97 43.46 17.91
CA ILE A 213 -6.91 42.44 18.96
C ILE A 213 -7.24 43.07 20.35
N GLY A 214 -6.84 44.32 20.57
CA GLY A 214 -7.02 45.01 21.83
C GLY A 214 -5.86 44.80 22.81
N PRO A 215 -5.95 45.41 24.01
CA PRO A 215 -4.87 45.40 24.97
C PRO A 215 -4.54 44.00 25.46
N LEU A 216 -3.28 43.59 25.31
CA LEU A 216 -2.73 42.33 25.79
C LEU A 216 -2.01 42.58 27.12
N ASN A 217 -2.63 42.22 28.21
CA ASN A 217 -2.01 42.32 29.54
C ASN A 217 -1.25 41.03 29.82
N PHE A 218 0.01 40.97 29.43
CA PHE A 218 0.91 39.90 29.84
C PHE A 218 1.62 40.31 31.15
N ASN A 219 1.03 39.92 32.25
CA ASN A 219 1.70 39.93 33.55
C ASN A 219 1.73 38.50 34.11
N LEU A 220 2.61 38.23 35.05
CA LEU A 220 2.78 36.89 35.62
C LEU A 220 1.48 36.39 36.29
N GLU A 221 0.69 37.27 36.87
CA GLU A 221 -0.59 36.93 37.51
C GLU A 221 -1.60 36.46 36.45
N ALA A 222 -1.84 37.23 35.38
CA ALA A 222 -2.73 36.85 34.29
C ALA A 222 -2.29 35.54 33.59
N PHE A 223 -0.99 35.29 33.49
CA PHE A 223 -0.48 34.04 33.00
C PHE A 223 -0.80 32.88 33.94
N MET A 224 -0.53 33.05 35.23
CA MET A 224 -0.84 32.03 36.25
C MET A 224 -2.34 31.76 36.34
N ASP A 225 -3.16 32.81 36.26
CA ASP A 225 -4.62 32.67 36.19
C ASP A 225 -5.05 31.87 34.96
N GLY A 226 -4.50 32.14 33.79
CA GLY A 226 -4.79 31.40 32.57
C GLY A 226 -4.43 29.91 32.67
N VAL A 227 -3.38 29.57 33.42
CA VAL A 227 -2.96 28.17 33.65
C VAL A 227 -3.83 27.50 34.74
N THR A 228 -4.18 28.23 35.80
CA THR A 228 -4.88 27.63 36.95
C THR A 228 -6.40 27.65 36.80
N GLN A 229 -6.96 28.60 36.06
CA GLN A 229 -8.38 28.78 35.87
C GLN A 229 -9.10 27.47 35.32
N PRO A 230 -8.61 26.78 34.31
CA PRO A 230 -9.22 25.53 33.86
C PRO A 230 -9.26 24.47 34.97
N TRP A 231 -8.23 24.37 35.76
CA TRP A 231 -8.16 23.41 36.89
C TRP A 231 -9.13 23.78 38.03
N ASN A 232 -9.20 25.06 38.38
CA ASN A 232 -10.13 25.53 39.39
C ASN A 232 -11.57 25.33 38.95
N GLN A 233 -11.85 25.53 37.65
CA GLN A 233 -13.15 25.32 37.09
C GLN A 233 -13.51 23.84 37.04
N LEU A 234 -12.56 22.97 36.70
CA LEU A 234 -12.76 21.50 36.71
C LEU A 234 -13.13 21.03 38.14
N MET A 235 -12.50 21.58 39.16
CA MET A 235 -12.81 21.24 40.55
C MET A 235 -14.17 21.81 41.01
N ALA A 236 -14.58 22.98 40.50
CA ALA A 236 -15.83 23.61 40.85
C ALA A 236 -17.07 23.04 40.14
N SER A 237 -16.95 22.80 38.85
CA SER A 237 -18.09 22.41 37.96
C SER A 237 -18.09 20.93 37.59
N GLY A 238 -17.02 20.18 37.89
CA GLY A 238 -16.85 18.80 37.46
C GLY A 238 -16.52 18.65 35.97
N LEU A 239 -16.49 17.40 35.51
CA LEU A 239 -16.19 17.07 34.11
C LEU A 239 -17.42 17.38 33.21
N PRO A 240 -17.22 18.06 32.08
CA PRO A 240 -18.24 18.18 31.04
C PRO A 240 -18.63 16.79 30.50
N PRO A 241 -19.78 16.65 29.79
CA PRO A 241 -20.18 15.38 29.18
C PRO A 241 -19.06 14.80 28.31
N TRP A 242 -18.74 13.53 28.54
CA TRP A 242 -17.60 12.87 27.87
C TRP A 242 -17.69 12.89 26.34
N GLN A 243 -18.92 12.89 25.78
CA GLN A 243 -19.13 12.96 24.32
C GLN A 243 -18.62 14.29 23.74
N GLN A 244 -18.68 15.38 24.49
CA GLN A 244 -18.21 16.70 24.07
C GLN A 244 -16.70 16.84 24.15
N ILE A 245 -15.99 15.92 24.83
CA ILE A 245 -14.54 15.94 25.01
C ILE A 245 -13.86 14.86 24.20
N VAL A 246 -14.28 13.59 24.36
CA VAL A 246 -13.53 12.44 23.83
C VAL A 246 -13.52 12.43 22.32
N LEU A 247 -14.68 12.65 21.70
CA LEU A 247 -14.83 12.58 20.25
C LEU A 247 -14.05 13.73 19.53
N PRO A 248 -14.17 15.01 19.94
CA PRO A 248 -13.32 16.06 19.39
C PRO A 248 -11.83 15.84 19.66
N ALA A 249 -11.44 15.31 20.82
CA ALA A 249 -10.05 15.05 21.16
C ALA A 249 -9.43 13.94 20.27
N MET A 250 -10.17 12.86 20.04
CA MET A 250 -9.74 11.80 19.11
C MET A 250 -9.54 12.35 17.70
N THR A 251 -10.50 13.14 17.22
CA THR A 251 -10.42 13.78 15.91
C THR A 251 -9.21 14.70 15.80
N LEU A 252 -9.03 15.55 16.79
CA LEU A 252 -7.91 16.48 16.82
C LEU A 252 -6.56 15.73 16.85
N ALA A 253 -6.45 14.67 17.66
CA ALA A 253 -5.25 13.86 17.75
C ALA A 253 -4.88 13.19 16.43
N VAL A 254 -5.84 12.53 15.80
CA VAL A 254 -5.65 11.86 14.50
C VAL A 254 -5.29 12.88 13.44
N LEU A 255 -6.00 13.99 13.40
CA LEU A 255 -5.78 15.07 12.43
C LEU A 255 -4.37 15.67 12.55
N LEU A 256 -3.97 16.07 13.76
CA LEU A 256 -2.64 16.65 14.00
C LEU A 256 -1.54 15.65 13.67
N SER A 257 -1.78 14.36 13.92
CA SER A 257 -0.84 13.29 13.57
C SER A 257 -0.67 13.16 12.06
N ILE A 258 -1.77 13.11 11.30
CA ILE A 258 -1.76 13.04 9.84
C ILE A 258 -1.12 14.28 9.23
N ASP A 259 -1.54 15.46 9.69
CA ASP A 259 -1.04 16.75 9.21
C ASP A 259 0.48 16.87 9.41
N THR A 260 0.98 16.47 10.58
CA THR A 260 2.42 16.44 10.88
C THR A 260 3.16 15.47 9.99
N LEU A 261 2.71 14.21 9.90
CA LEU A 261 3.43 13.18 9.16
C LEU A 261 3.44 13.45 7.64
N ASN A 262 2.37 14.02 7.09
CA ASN A 262 2.36 14.47 5.68
C ASN A 262 3.42 15.54 5.42
N LYS A 263 3.59 16.50 6.35
CA LYS A 263 4.62 17.54 6.25
C LYS A 263 6.03 16.96 6.37
N CYS A 264 6.20 15.93 7.21
CA CYS A 264 7.47 15.19 7.32
C CYS A 264 7.80 14.48 6.00
N LEU A 265 6.83 13.80 5.37
CA LEU A 265 7.04 13.16 4.06
C LEU A 265 7.46 14.15 2.98
N VAL A 266 6.83 15.33 2.93
CA VAL A 266 7.22 16.39 1.99
C VAL A 266 8.64 16.90 2.29
N LEU A 267 8.99 17.10 3.57
CA LEU A 267 10.34 17.49 3.97
C LEU A 267 11.36 16.42 3.60
N ASP A 268 11.08 15.15 3.81
CA ASP A 268 11.93 14.03 3.42
C ASP A 268 12.20 14.06 1.91
N ALA A 269 11.15 14.20 1.10
CA ALA A 269 11.28 14.28 -0.36
C ALA A 269 12.18 15.45 -0.83
N ILE A 270 12.07 16.60 -0.15
CA ILE A 270 12.86 17.79 -0.46
C ILE A 270 14.29 17.69 0.08
N THR A 271 14.54 16.98 1.17
CA THR A 271 15.82 16.96 1.89
C THR A 271 16.63 15.70 1.67
N GLY A 272 16.03 14.64 1.11
CA GLY A 272 16.63 13.32 0.97
C GLY A 272 16.84 12.58 2.31
N ALA A 273 16.33 13.12 3.41
CA ALA A 273 16.39 12.50 4.75
C ALA A 273 15.16 11.60 4.97
N ARG A 274 15.25 10.71 5.96
CA ARG A 274 14.10 9.91 6.43
C ARG A 274 13.79 10.30 7.86
N HIS A 275 12.52 10.57 8.16
CA HIS A 275 12.05 10.86 9.50
C HIS A 275 11.62 9.59 10.24
N ASP A 276 11.71 9.59 11.56
CA ASP A 276 11.06 8.60 12.43
C ASP A 276 9.65 9.08 12.78
N SER A 277 8.64 8.47 12.18
CA SER A 277 7.23 8.83 12.37
C SER A 277 6.75 8.64 13.81
N ASN A 278 7.22 7.60 14.49
CA ASN A 278 6.79 7.29 15.86
C ASN A 278 7.41 8.29 16.84
N GLN A 279 8.70 8.58 16.66
CA GLN A 279 9.39 9.59 17.46
C GLN A 279 8.82 11.00 17.21
N GLU A 280 8.45 11.29 15.94
CA GLU A 280 7.79 12.56 15.61
C GLU A 280 6.47 12.73 16.35
N LEU A 281 5.59 11.71 16.34
CA LEU A 281 4.33 11.76 17.07
C LEU A 281 4.52 11.91 18.59
N ARG A 282 5.56 11.28 19.16
CA ARG A 282 5.91 11.47 20.58
C ARG A 282 6.32 12.91 20.86
N GLY A 283 7.19 13.47 20.02
CA GLY A 283 7.63 14.85 20.15
C GLY A 283 6.48 15.85 20.01
N GLN A 284 5.62 15.66 19.04
CA GLN A 284 4.42 16.49 18.83
C GLN A 284 3.41 16.33 19.98
N GLY A 285 3.17 15.09 20.44
CA GLY A 285 2.30 14.82 21.59
C GLY A 285 2.79 15.50 22.86
N LEU A 286 4.09 15.40 23.19
CA LEU A 286 4.70 16.09 24.31
C LEU A 286 4.65 17.61 24.16
N GLY A 287 4.89 18.12 22.95
CA GLY A 287 4.81 19.54 22.64
C GLY A 287 3.40 20.11 22.80
N ASN A 288 2.40 19.41 22.29
CA ASN A 288 1.00 19.77 22.44
C ASN A 288 0.54 19.67 23.92
N LEU A 289 1.01 18.67 24.65
CA LEU A 289 0.74 18.50 26.08
C LEU A 289 1.28 19.69 26.85
N ALA A 290 2.55 20.05 26.63
CA ALA A 290 3.16 21.23 27.27
C ALA A 290 2.44 22.52 26.89
N SER A 291 2.05 22.66 25.61
CA SER A 291 1.27 23.81 25.15
C SER A 291 -0.06 23.92 25.88
N SER A 292 -0.82 22.82 25.94
CA SER A 292 -2.14 22.79 26.60
C SER A 292 -2.01 23.14 28.09
N LEU A 293 -1.03 22.57 28.81
CA LEU A 293 -0.79 22.86 30.23
C LEU A 293 -0.41 24.32 30.50
N MET A 294 0.22 25.01 29.56
CA MET A 294 0.55 26.42 29.61
C MET A 294 -0.54 27.37 29.07
N GLY A 295 -1.74 26.81 28.77
CA GLY A 295 -2.83 27.60 28.17
C GLY A 295 -2.61 27.97 26.71
N GLY A 296 -1.66 27.32 26.05
CA GLY A 296 -1.35 27.52 24.62
C GLY A 296 -2.23 26.70 23.69
N ALA A 297 -2.40 27.17 22.44
CA ALA A 297 -3.13 26.45 21.39
C ALA A 297 -2.31 25.24 20.90
N THR A 298 -3.00 24.14 20.61
CA THR A 298 -2.40 22.95 19.99
C THR A 298 -2.05 23.17 18.52
N GLY A 299 -1.12 22.37 18.02
CA GLY A 299 -0.67 22.49 16.65
C GLY A 299 0.04 21.26 16.10
N SER A 300 0.73 21.47 14.99
CA SER A 300 1.44 20.46 14.22
C SER A 300 2.69 21.07 13.57
N GLY A 301 3.40 20.30 12.77
CA GLY A 301 4.48 20.84 11.95
C GLY A 301 3.99 21.98 11.04
N SER A 302 4.75 23.07 10.95
CA SER A 302 4.49 24.21 10.07
C SER A 302 5.36 24.16 8.83
N MET A 303 4.77 23.78 7.66
CA MET A 303 5.52 23.67 6.41
C MET A 303 6.17 24.99 5.99
N GLY A 304 5.42 26.10 6.08
CA GLY A 304 5.94 27.43 5.69
C GLY A 304 7.16 27.83 6.49
N ALA A 305 7.12 27.68 7.83
CA ALA A 305 8.24 27.98 8.70
C ALA A 305 9.43 27.03 8.48
N SER A 306 9.16 25.75 8.26
CA SER A 306 10.17 24.71 7.98
C SER A 306 10.92 24.97 6.68
N LEU A 307 10.21 25.32 5.61
CA LEU A 307 10.81 25.64 4.31
C LEU A 307 11.68 26.89 4.38
N VAL A 308 11.25 27.93 5.10
CA VAL A 308 12.05 29.14 5.31
C VAL A 308 13.28 28.82 6.16
N SER A 309 13.14 28.03 7.23
CA SER A 309 14.28 27.57 8.04
C SER A 309 15.29 26.82 7.18
N LYS A 310 14.83 25.88 6.34
CA LYS A 310 15.69 25.14 5.41
C LYS A 310 16.41 26.09 4.41
N ALA A 311 15.65 26.99 3.79
CA ALA A 311 16.22 27.96 2.83
C ALA A 311 17.27 28.87 3.44
N SER A 312 17.16 29.09 4.75
CA SER A 312 18.13 29.87 5.55
C SER A 312 19.29 29.05 6.13
N GLY A 313 19.40 27.76 5.74
CA GLY A 313 20.47 26.87 6.21
C GLY A 313 20.18 26.10 7.49
N GLY A 314 18.96 26.18 8.03
CA GLY A 314 18.53 25.41 9.21
C GLY A 314 18.49 23.90 8.92
N SER A 315 19.30 23.12 9.65
CA SER A 315 19.46 21.68 9.42
C SER A 315 19.28 20.83 10.70
N THR A 316 19.15 21.45 11.84
CA THR A 316 19.11 20.77 13.15
C THR A 316 17.87 21.16 13.95
N HIS A 317 17.60 20.43 15.03
CA HIS A 317 16.56 20.72 16.02
C HIS A 317 16.69 22.12 16.64
N LEU A 318 17.90 22.69 16.69
CA LEU A 318 18.15 24.03 17.19
C LEU A 318 17.32 25.12 16.52
N SER A 319 16.99 24.94 15.23
CA SER A 319 16.11 25.87 14.48
C SER A 319 14.73 25.99 15.14
N GLY A 320 14.16 24.89 15.60
CA GLY A 320 12.89 24.84 16.32
C GLY A 320 13.03 25.41 17.75
N VAL A 321 14.12 25.09 18.44
CA VAL A 321 14.42 25.64 19.78
C VAL A 321 14.51 27.16 19.71
N PHE A 322 15.28 27.72 18.79
CA PHE A 322 15.37 29.18 18.60
C PHE A 322 14.03 29.81 18.14
N GLN A 323 13.21 29.08 17.40
CA GLN A 323 11.86 29.55 17.08
C GLN A 323 10.99 29.65 18.31
N GLY A 324 10.99 28.63 19.19
CA GLY A 324 10.24 28.63 20.44
C GLY A 324 10.71 29.75 21.39
N LEU A 325 12.02 29.85 21.65
CA LEU A 325 12.61 30.89 22.46
C LEU A 325 12.36 32.29 21.88
N GLY A 326 12.52 32.46 20.59
CA GLY A 326 12.23 33.73 19.92
C GLY A 326 10.77 34.14 20.04
N SER A 327 9.83 33.17 19.97
CA SER A 327 8.40 33.44 20.21
C SER A 327 8.17 33.91 21.67
N LEU A 328 8.84 33.30 22.65
CA LEU A 328 8.78 33.74 24.04
C LEU A 328 9.29 35.18 24.22
N VAL A 329 10.42 35.52 23.59
CA VAL A 329 10.97 36.89 23.60
C VAL A 329 9.98 37.89 23.04
N VAL A 330 9.30 37.54 21.95
CA VAL A 330 8.24 38.41 21.33
C VAL A 330 7.07 38.59 22.30
N ILE A 331 6.62 37.54 22.97
CA ILE A 331 5.57 37.63 23.99
C ILE A 331 5.96 38.63 25.08
N LEU A 332 7.21 38.56 25.57
CA LEU A 332 7.64 39.42 26.66
C LEU A 332 7.85 40.88 26.27
N LEU A 333 8.31 41.14 25.03
CA LEU A 333 8.75 42.48 24.60
C LEU A 333 7.82 43.18 23.63
N LEU A 334 7.02 42.47 22.85
CA LEU A 334 6.27 43.03 21.71
C LEU A 334 4.75 42.91 21.85
N THR A 335 4.23 42.56 23.01
CA THR A 335 2.76 42.48 23.25
C THR A 335 2.04 43.77 22.91
N SER A 336 2.62 44.92 23.21
CA SER A 336 2.07 46.24 22.88
C SER A 336 1.92 46.46 21.36
N VAL A 337 2.81 45.91 20.56
CA VAL A 337 2.70 45.98 19.07
C VAL A 337 1.64 45.03 18.54
N ILE A 338 1.53 43.87 19.16
CA ILE A 338 0.56 42.82 18.77
C ILE A 338 -0.88 43.30 19.04
N ALA A 339 -1.10 44.07 20.07
CA ALA A 339 -2.39 44.64 20.43
C ALA A 339 -3.02 45.46 19.30
N TRP A 340 -2.22 46.09 18.45
CA TRP A 340 -2.64 46.91 17.31
C TRP A 340 -2.86 46.11 16.02
N ILE A 341 -2.71 44.81 16.01
CA ILE A 341 -2.95 44.01 14.79
C ILE A 341 -4.45 43.97 14.48
N PRO A 342 -4.88 44.37 13.24
CA PRO A 342 -6.28 44.37 12.88
C PRO A 342 -6.83 42.95 12.70
N VAL A 343 -7.98 42.68 13.29
CA VAL A 343 -8.69 41.36 13.14
C VAL A 343 -9.06 41.10 11.69
N PRO A 344 -9.53 42.04 10.87
CA PRO A 344 -9.77 41.81 9.44
C PRO A 344 -8.50 41.38 8.67
N THR A 345 -7.33 41.90 9.03
CA THR A 345 -6.05 41.50 8.46
C THR A 345 -5.75 40.01 8.77
N LEU A 346 -5.95 39.59 10.03
CA LEU A 346 -5.78 38.19 10.42
C LEU A 346 -6.80 37.27 9.72
N ALA A 347 -8.05 37.70 9.64
CA ALA A 347 -9.12 36.96 8.97
C ALA A 347 -8.82 36.79 7.47
N ALA A 348 -8.43 37.84 6.76
CA ALA A 348 -8.06 37.80 5.35
C ALA A 348 -6.81 36.89 5.12
N MET A 349 -5.84 36.94 6.02
CA MET A 349 -4.69 36.04 5.98
C MET A 349 -5.10 34.57 6.09
N LEU A 350 -6.05 34.26 6.98
CA LEU A 350 -6.57 32.90 7.16
C LEU A 350 -7.43 32.46 5.95
N VAL A 351 -8.13 33.35 5.29
CA VAL A 351 -8.82 33.06 4.03
C VAL A 351 -7.82 32.61 2.96
N VAL A 352 -6.71 33.33 2.80
CA VAL A 352 -5.65 32.93 1.85
C VAL A 352 -5.02 31.58 2.23
N ILE A 353 -4.80 31.33 3.53
CA ILE A 353 -4.27 30.04 4.01
C ILE A 353 -5.30 28.92 3.73
N GLY A 354 -6.56 29.12 4.04
CA GLY A 354 -7.65 28.17 3.77
C GLY A 354 -7.76 27.82 2.29
N MET A 355 -7.70 28.83 1.40
CA MET A 355 -7.69 28.63 -0.05
C MET A 355 -6.49 27.79 -0.53
N ARG A 356 -5.34 27.90 0.09
CA ARG A 356 -4.14 27.10 -0.20
C ARG A 356 -4.21 25.68 0.35
N MET A 357 -5.10 25.41 1.30
CA MET A 357 -5.36 24.06 1.82
C MET A 357 -6.26 23.25 0.90
N ILE A 358 -7.07 23.92 0.08
CA ILE A 358 -7.91 23.25 -0.91
C ILE A 358 -7.01 22.66 -1.99
N ASP A 359 -7.18 21.36 -2.21
CA ASP A 359 -6.43 20.61 -3.22
C ASP A 359 -7.07 20.82 -4.60
N TRP A 360 -6.62 21.88 -5.28
CA TRP A 360 -7.07 22.23 -6.62
C TRP A 360 -6.63 21.21 -7.69
N ASP A 361 -5.53 20.50 -7.45
CA ASP A 361 -5.01 19.49 -8.38
C ASP A 361 -5.94 18.28 -8.47
N SER A 362 -6.67 17.98 -7.40
CA SER A 362 -7.68 16.93 -7.38
C SER A 362 -8.80 17.12 -8.41
N LEU A 363 -9.06 18.36 -8.87
CA LEU A 363 -10.03 18.63 -9.94
C LEU A 363 -9.64 17.96 -11.27
N GLN A 364 -8.36 17.73 -11.50
CA GLN A 364 -7.89 17.04 -12.71
C GLN A 364 -8.30 15.56 -12.71
N MET A 365 -8.56 14.96 -11.54
CA MET A 365 -9.01 13.57 -11.40
C MET A 365 -10.38 13.31 -12.06
N ILE A 366 -11.19 14.34 -12.26
CA ILE A 366 -12.49 14.23 -12.98
C ILE A 366 -12.28 13.77 -14.42
N ARG A 367 -11.15 14.16 -15.04
CA ARG A 367 -10.90 13.92 -16.46
C ARG A 367 -10.58 12.46 -16.79
N SER A 368 -10.05 11.70 -15.83
CA SER A 368 -9.71 10.29 -16.00
C SER A 368 -10.80 9.38 -15.45
N PRO A 369 -11.34 8.42 -16.23
CA PRO A 369 -12.30 7.44 -15.72
C PRO A 369 -11.79 6.63 -14.53
N GLN A 370 -10.48 6.39 -14.48
CA GLN A 370 -9.84 5.59 -13.43
C GLN A 370 -9.80 6.28 -12.07
N THR A 371 -9.78 7.63 -12.04
CA THR A 371 -9.66 8.43 -10.80
C THR A 371 -10.96 9.14 -10.39
N ARG A 372 -12.05 8.97 -11.17
CA ARG A 372 -13.34 9.62 -10.87
C ARG A 372 -13.94 9.20 -9.54
N LEU A 373 -13.78 7.93 -9.16
CA LEU A 373 -14.30 7.44 -7.88
C LEU A 373 -13.54 8.06 -6.72
N ASP A 374 -12.21 8.16 -6.82
CA ASP A 374 -11.38 8.86 -5.82
C ASP A 374 -11.78 10.32 -5.67
N PHE A 375 -12.05 11.01 -6.79
CA PHE A 375 -12.56 12.36 -6.76
C PHE A 375 -13.95 12.44 -6.07
N GLY A 376 -14.81 11.43 -6.30
CA GLY A 376 -16.10 11.32 -5.62
C GLY A 376 -15.95 11.22 -4.10
N VAL A 377 -14.93 10.47 -3.62
CA VAL A 377 -14.58 10.41 -2.18
C VAL A 377 -14.17 11.79 -1.65
N ILE A 378 -13.30 12.50 -2.37
CA ILE A 378 -12.85 13.85 -1.99
C ILE A 378 -14.06 14.78 -1.83
N VAL A 379 -14.94 14.85 -2.84
CA VAL A 379 -16.12 15.71 -2.83
C VAL A 379 -17.07 15.35 -1.68
N LEU A 380 -17.32 14.04 -1.48
CA LEU A 380 -18.19 13.58 -0.40
C LEU A 380 -17.62 13.97 0.98
N VAL A 381 -16.33 13.78 1.19
CA VAL A 381 -15.64 14.17 2.44
C VAL A 381 -15.77 15.68 2.67
N VAL A 382 -15.55 16.51 1.63
CA VAL A 382 -15.70 17.97 1.71
C VAL A 382 -17.14 18.36 2.07
N ILE A 383 -18.15 17.75 1.43
CA ILE A 383 -19.56 18.02 1.71
C ILE A 383 -19.89 17.66 3.15
N VAL A 384 -19.56 16.43 3.58
CA VAL A 384 -19.85 15.96 4.94
C VAL A 384 -19.13 16.81 5.99
N ALA A 385 -17.88 17.23 5.71
CA ALA A 385 -17.11 18.10 6.60
C ALA A 385 -17.81 19.43 6.86
N ASN A 386 -18.45 20.00 5.82
CA ASN A 386 -19.11 21.31 5.88
C ASN A 386 -20.58 21.26 6.30
N THR A 387 -21.25 20.11 6.16
CA THR A 387 -22.69 19.98 6.48
C THR A 387 -22.97 19.28 7.80
N VAL A 388 -22.13 18.31 8.19
CA VAL A 388 -22.32 17.50 9.40
C VAL A 388 -21.22 17.78 10.43
N SER A 389 -20.02 17.27 10.17
CA SER A 389 -18.81 17.55 10.99
C SER A 389 -17.56 16.96 10.34
N LEU A 390 -16.39 17.51 10.71
CA LEU A 390 -15.08 16.99 10.29
C LEU A 390 -14.84 15.53 10.74
N ILE A 391 -15.41 15.14 11.87
CA ILE A 391 -15.30 13.79 12.43
C ILE A 391 -16.01 12.78 11.54
N VAL A 392 -17.28 13.05 11.26
CA VAL A 392 -18.10 12.20 10.40
C VAL A 392 -17.50 12.13 9.00
N ALA A 393 -16.98 13.25 8.49
CA ALA A 393 -16.30 13.32 7.20
C ALA A 393 -15.10 12.37 7.12
N SER A 394 -14.25 12.35 8.15
CA SER A 394 -13.10 11.44 8.24
C SER A 394 -13.54 9.98 8.27
N ALA A 395 -14.54 9.65 9.09
CA ALA A 395 -15.05 8.28 9.20
C ALA A 395 -15.66 7.80 7.87
N VAL A 396 -16.47 8.64 7.22
CA VAL A 396 -17.07 8.36 5.90
C VAL A 396 -15.99 8.18 4.84
N GLY A 397 -14.99 9.08 4.82
CA GLY A 397 -13.89 9.01 3.88
C GLY A 397 -13.07 7.72 4.01
N ILE A 398 -12.69 7.35 5.24
CA ILE A 398 -11.95 6.11 5.51
C ILE A 398 -12.80 4.89 5.14
N GLY A 399 -14.07 4.86 5.57
CA GLY A 399 -14.99 3.75 5.27
C GLY A 399 -15.16 3.54 3.75
N LEU A 400 -15.36 4.63 3.01
CA LEU A 400 -15.51 4.56 1.56
C LEU A 400 -14.21 4.18 0.85
N ALA A 401 -13.05 4.68 1.30
CA ALA A 401 -11.76 4.31 0.74
C ALA A 401 -11.44 2.82 0.97
N ILE A 402 -11.74 2.28 2.16
CA ILE A 402 -11.64 0.84 2.45
C ILE A 402 -12.59 0.06 1.54
N PHE A 403 -13.83 0.52 1.38
CA PHE A 403 -14.80 -0.13 0.49
C PHE A 403 -14.32 -0.17 -0.97
N LEU A 404 -13.82 0.93 -1.50
CA LEU A 404 -13.27 0.99 -2.87
C LEU A 404 -12.05 0.08 -3.02
N PHE A 405 -11.13 0.08 -2.05
CA PHE A 405 -9.99 -0.83 -2.04
C PHE A 405 -10.41 -2.31 -2.04
N LEU A 406 -11.38 -2.69 -1.20
CA LEU A 406 -11.91 -4.05 -1.20
C LEU A 406 -12.60 -4.40 -2.51
N SER A 407 -13.38 -3.46 -3.07
CA SER A 407 -14.03 -3.63 -4.38
C SER A 407 -13.00 -3.88 -5.49
N GLU A 408 -11.91 -3.13 -5.52
CA GLU A 408 -10.83 -3.33 -6.47
C GLU A 408 -10.14 -4.68 -6.30
N GLN A 409 -9.86 -5.09 -5.04
CA GLN A 409 -9.27 -6.39 -4.75
C GLN A 409 -10.16 -7.57 -5.16
N ILE A 410 -11.49 -7.44 -5.00
CA ILE A 410 -12.44 -8.48 -5.43
C ILE A 410 -12.45 -8.63 -6.96
N HIS A 411 -12.21 -7.56 -7.72
CA HIS A 411 -12.18 -7.61 -9.18
C HIS A 411 -10.84 -8.12 -9.75
N THR A 412 -9.80 -8.30 -8.92
CA THR A 412 -8.56 -8.94 -9.39
C THR A 412 -8.81 -10.40 -9.68
N THR A 413 -8.37 -10.87 -10.85
CA THR A 413 -8.54 -12.27 -11.24
C THR A 413 -7.60 -13.16 -10.45
N THR A 414 -8.17 -14.08 -9.65
CA THR A 414 -7.41 -15.11 -8.93
C THR A 414 -6.98 -16.26 -9.82
N ILE A 415 -7.65 -16.44 -10.94
CA ILE A 415 -7.33 -17.44 -11.93
C ILE A 415 -6.49 -16.78 -13.02
N ARG A 416 -5.20 -17.14 -13.08
CA ARG A 416 -4.29 -16.67 -14.11
C ARG A 416 -4.57 -17.36 -15.45
N ARG A 417 -4.70 -18.69 -15.39
CA ARG A 417 -4.96 -19.53 -16.57
C ARG A 417 -5.89 -20.68 -16.20
N LYS A 418 -6.75 -21.01 -17.13
CA LYS A 418 -7.58 -22.22 -17.13
C LYS A 418 -7.18 -23.06 -18.31
N ASN A 419 -6.67 -24.24 -18.06
CA ASN A 419 -6.21 -25.18 -19.08
C ASN A 419 -6.88 -26.55 -18.92
N TRP A 420 -6.78 -27.33 -19.96
CA TRP A 420 -7.29 -28.70 -20.00
C TRP A 420 -6.13 -29.67 -20.22
N GLY A 421 -6.23 -30.87 -19.66
CA GLY A 421 -5.20 -31.90 -19.78
C GLY A 421 -4.99 -32.46 -21.19
N ASN A 422 -5.82 -32.06 -22.18
CA ASN A 422 -5.56 -32.35 -23.60
C ASN A 422 -4.68 -31.29 -24.28
N LYS A 423 -4.31 -30.21 -23.57
CA LYS A 423 -3.42 -29.15 -24.08
C LYS A 423 -2.08 -29.13 -23.35
N ILE A 424 -2.07 -29.50 -22.07
CA ILE A 424 -0.86 -29.54 -21.25
C ILE A 424 -0.64 -30.98 -20.83
N PHE A 425 0.51 -31.53 -21.17
CA PHE A 425 0.95 -32.89 -20.85
C PHE A 425 2.12 -32.83 -19.87
N SER A 426 2.35 -33.96 -19.17
CA SER A 426 3.56 -34.13 -18.36
C SER A 426 4.80 -34.21 -19.26
N SER A 427 5.97 -34.01 -18.63
CA SER A 427 7.26 -34.22 -19.28
C SER A 427 7.58 -35.72 -19.55
N ARG A 428 6.64 -36.62 -19.26
CA ARG A 428 6.78 -38.03 -19.60
C ARG A 428 6.59 -38.24 -21.10
N VAL A 429 7.57 -38.86 -21.75
CA VAL A 429 7.49 -39.19 -23.15
C VAL A 429 6.54 -40.39 -23.34
N ARG A 430 5.42 -40.17 -24.04
CA ARG A 430 4.37 -41.14 -24.24
C ARG A 430 4.44 -41.72 -25.66
N SER A 431 4.05 -43.00 -25.79
CA SER A 431 3.84 -43.61 -27.13
C SER A 431 2.69 -42.93 -27.87
N GLN A 432 2.61 -43.09 -29.18
CA GLN A 432 1.56 -42.47 -29.98
C GLN A 432 0.15 -42.91 -29.55
N ASN A 433 -0.03 -44.19 -29.20
CA ASN A 433 -1.32 -44.71 -28.72
C ASN A 433 -1.72 -44.10 -27.38
N GLU A 434 -0.79 -43.97 -26.42
CA GLU A 434 -1.04 -43.32 -25.15
C GLU A 434 -1.41 -41.86 -25.35
N ARG A 435 -0.70 -41.14 -26.23
CA ARG A 435 -0.93 -39.74 -26.52
C ARG A 435 -2.31 -39.51 -27.19
N GLU A 436 -2.76 -40.42 -28.04
CA GLU A 436 -4.11 -40.38 -28.63
C GLU A 436 -5.19 -40.53 -27.56
N ILE A 437 -5.05 -41.50 -26.64
CA ILE A 437 -5.97 -41.69 -25.52
C ILE A 437 -5.99 -40.42 -24.62
N LEU A 438 -4.82 -39.91 -24.23
CA LEU A 438 -4.70 -38.73 -23.36
C LEU A 438 -5.26 -37.48 -24.06
N THR A 439 -5.10 -37.31 -25.34
CA THR A 439 -5.69 -36.19 -26.10
C THR A 439 -7.21 -36.29 -26.15
N GLN A 440 -7.78 -37.48 -26.30
CA GLN A 440 -9.22 -37.68 -26.30
C GLN A 440 -9.85 -37.51 -24.93
N LYS A 441 -9.19 -37.99 -23.86
CA LYS A 441 -9.73 -37.99 -22.48
C LYS A 441 -9.25 -36.81 -21.64
N GLY A 442 -8.26 -36.09 -22.08
CA GLY A 442 -7.67 -34.97 -21.32
C GLY A 442 -8.65 -33.81 -21.03
N HIS A 443 -9.79 -33.75 -21.74
CA HIS A 443 -10.87 -32.82 -21.41
C HIS A 443 -11.52 -33.12 -20.04
N GLN A 444 -11.26 -34.26 -19.43
CA GLN A 444 -11.70 -34.62 -18.05
C GLN A 444 -10.76 -34.08 -16.97
N THR A 445 -9.61 -33.51 -17.32
CA THR A 445 -8.66 -32.87 -16.42
C THR A 445 -8.72 -31.36 -16.61
N LEU A 446 -9.00 -30.65 -15.54
CA LEU A 446 -9.09 -29.19 -15.52
C LEU A 446 -7.98 -28.62 -14.64
N ILE A 447 -7.18 -27.69 -15.17
CA ILE A 447 -6.03 -27.12 -14.50
C ILE A 447 -6.25 -25.62 -14.30
N PHE A 448 -6.19 -25.15 -13.06
CA PHE A 448 -6.25 -23.75 -12.68
C PHE A 448 -4.92 -23.29 -12.10
N GLU A 449 -4.26 -22.38 -12.77
CA GLU A 449 -3.14 -21.63 -12.19
C GLU A 449 -3.68 -20.48 -11.36
N LEU A 450 -3.47 -20.53 -10.05
CA LEU A 450 -3.93 -19.52 -9.12
C LEU A 450 -2.87 -18.41 -8.94
N GLN A 451 -3.32 -17.17 -8.66
CA GLN A 451 -2.42 -16.05 -8.38
C GLN A 451 -3.00 -15.09 -7.34
N GLY A 452 -2.10 -14.34 -6.69
CA GLY A 452 -2.48 -13.26 -5.77
C GLY A 452 -3.00 -13.74 -4.44
N SER A 453 -3.91 -12.97 -3.85
CA SER A 453 -4.48 -13.25 -2.52
C SER A 453 -5.79 -14.00 -2.64
N LEU A 454 -5.88 -15.14 -1.97
CA LEU A 454 -7.11 -15.94 -1.85
C LEU A 454 -7.80 -15.54 -0.54
N PHE A 455 -8.94 -14.87 -0.64
CA PHE A 455 -9.78 -14.47 0.49
C PHE A 455 -11.27 -14.56 0.13
N PHE A 456 -12.16 -14.29 1.08
CA PHE A 456 -13.61 -14.49 0.89
C PHE A 456 -14.15 -13.89 -0.42
N GLY A 457 -13.65 -12.74 -0.88
CA GLY A 457 -14.12 -12.08 -2.10
C GLY A 457 -13.63 -12.73 -3.38
N THR A 458 -12.42 -13.28 -3.40
CA THR A 458 -11.79 -13.83 -4.59
C THR A 458 -12.02 -15.32 -4.76
N THR A 459 -12.20 -16.08 -3.68
CA THR A 459 -12.47 -17.53 -3.76
C THR A 459 -13.83 -17.87 -4.35
N HIS A 460 -14.80 -16.95 -4.26
CA HIS A 460 -16.08 -17.13 -4.95
C HIS A 460 -15.92 -17.16 -6.48
N GLN A 461 -14.97 -16.38 -7.04
CA GLN A 461 -14.65 -16.43 -8.48
C GLN A 461 -14.10 -17.80 -8.88
N LEU A 462 -13.22 -18.39 -8.05
CA LEU A 462 -12.67 -19.72 -8.28
C LEU A 462 -13.78 -20.78 -8.24
N PHE A 463 -14.65 -20.73 -7.24
CA PHE A 463 -15.80 -21.63 -7.14
C PHE A 463 -16.71 -21.53 -8.37
N SER A 464 -17.10 -20.32 -8.75
CA SER A 464 -17.95 -20.07 -9.93
C SER A 464 -17.33 -20.53 -11.24
N ALA A 465 -15.99 -20.53 -11.34
CA ALA A 465 -15.29 -21.02 -12.52
C ALA A 465 -15.18 -22.54 -12.57
N ILE A 466 -15.19 -23.23 -11.43
CA ILE A 466 -15.09 -24.68 -11.31
C ILE A 466 -16.48 -25.33 -11.40
N GLU A 467 -17.49 -24.74 -10.76
CA GLU A 467 -18.84 -25.31 -10.60
C GLU A 467 -19.48 -25.81 -11.91
N PRO A 468 -19.46 -25.08 -13.05
CA PRO A 468 -20.03 -25.53 -14.29
C PRO A 468 -19.35 -26.77 -14.89
N GLU A 469 -18.09 -26.99 -14.54
CA GLU A 469 -17.23 -28.01 -15.10
C GLU A 469 -17.14 -29.28 -14.24
N ILE A 470 -17.59 -29.22 -12.98
CA ILE A 470 -17.49 -30.34 -12.01
C ILE A 470 -18.07 -31.63 -12.58
N LYS A 471 -19.22 -31.54 -13.26
CA LYS A 471 -19.91 -32.72 -13.81
C LYS A 471 -19.14 -33.43 -14.92
N LYS A 472 -18.17 -32.75 -15.56
CA LYS A 472 -17.39 -33.26 -16.68
C LYS A 472 -15.98 -33.62 -16.28
N ALA A 473 -15.46 -32.99 -15.21
CA ALA A 473 -14.10 -33.19 -14.75
C ALA A 473 -13.99 -34.42 -13.86
N LYS A 474 -12.97 -35.25 -14.07
CA LYS A 474 -12.53 -36.29 -13.15
C LYS A 474 -11.41 -35.80 -12.23
N PHE A 475 -10.59 -34.90 -12.73
CA PHE A 475 -9.47 -34.31 -12.00
C PHE A 475 -9.52 -32.78 -12.11
N VAL A 476 -9.41 -32.10 -10.97
CA VAL A 476 -9.27 -30.64 -10.89
C VAL A 476 -7.95 -30.32 -10.19
N VAL A 477 -7.05 -29.66 -10.91
CA VAL A 477 -5.74 -29.27 -10.42
C VAL A 477 -5.78 -27.79 -10.04
N LEU A 478 -5.39 -27.49 -8.81
CA LEU A 478 -5.18 -26.13 -8.32
C LEU A 478 -3.68 -25.92 -8.09
N ASP A 479 -3.08 -25.04 -8.87
CA ASP A 479 -1.68 -24.72 -8.77
C ASP A 479 -1.46 -23.46 -7.93
N PHE A 480 -0.75 -23.61 -6.81
CA PHE A 480 -0.56 -22.56 -5.79
C PHE A 480 0.75 -21.78 -5.94
N MET A 481 1.55 -22.02 -6.97
CA MET A 481 2.88 -21.42 -7.13
C MET A 481 2.91 -19.90 -6.97
N ARG A 482 1.85 -19.20 -7.38
CA ARG A 482 1.75 -17.74 -7.39
C ARG A 482 0.76 -17.18 -6.37
N VAL A 483 0.31 -17.99 -5.44
CA VAL A 483 -0.53 -17.57 -4.32
C VAL A 483 0.32 -16.80 -3.31
N GLN A 484 -0.11 -15.60 -2.95
CA GLN A 484 0.60 -14.70 -2.04
C GLN A 484 0.08 -14.73 -0.62
N SER A 485 -1.21 -14.99 -0.45
CA SER A 485 -1.85 -15.13 0.85
C SER A 485 -3.11 -15.97 0.75
N MET A 486 -3.51 -16.61 1.86
CA MET A 486 -4.76 -17.34 1.98
C MET A 486 -5.37 -17.07 3.35
N ASP A 487 -6.66 -16.73 3.38
CA ASP A 487 -7.42 -16.60 4.63
C ASP A 487 -8.21 -17.88 4.95
N MET A 488 -8.83 -17.93 6.15
CA MET A 488 -9.58 -19.09 6.60
C MET A 488 -10.80 -19.38 5.72
N THR A 489 -11.44 -18.33 5.21
CA THR A 489 -12.61 -18.46 4.34
C THR A 489 -12.24 -19.08 2.99
N ALA A 490 -11.08 -18.71 2.47
CA ALA A 490 -10.53 -19.31 1.24
C ALA A 490 -10.27 -20.81 1.43
N GLY A 491 -9.69 -21.21 2.56
CA GLY A 491 -9.47 -22.62 2.87
C GLY A 491 -10.77 -23.41 2.96
N GLN A 492 -11.77 -22.89 3.68
CA GLN A 492 -13.10 -23.53 3.76
C GLN A 492 -13.79 -23.64 2.38
N MET A 493 -13.59 -22.65 1.52
CA MET A 493 -14.14 -22.70 0.16
C MET A 493 -13.45 -23.77 -0.69
N ILE A 494 -12.12 -23.94 -0.56
CA ILE A 494 -11.38 -25.01 -1.25
C ILE A 494 -11.82 -26.37 -0.73
N ASP A 495 -12.06 -26.52 0.57
CA ASP A 495 -12.61 -27.75 1.15
C ASP A 495 -14.02 -28.05 0.61
N ARG A 496 -14.85 -27.05 0.46
CA ARG A 496 -16.15 -27.18 -0.19
C ARG A 496 -16.05 -27.61 -1.64
N ILE A 497 -15.07 -27.07 -2.40
CA ILE A 497 -14.76 -27.52 -3.76
C ILE A 497 -14.37 -29.00 -3.73
N ARG A 498 -13.48 -29.42 -2.81
CA ARG A 498 -13.06 -30.80 -2.63
C ARG A 498 -14.24 -31.73 -2.38
N SER A 499 -15.12 -31.36 -1.43
CA SER A 499 -16.31 -32.15 -1.09
C SER A 499 -17.27 -32.28 -2.28
N ASN A 500 -17.52 -31.18 -2.98
CA ASN A 500 -18.38 -31.19 -4.18
C ASN A 500 -17.80 -32.03 -5.33
N LEU A 501 -16.47 -32.02 -5.51
CA LEU A 501 -15.79 -32.90 -6.46
C LEU A 501 -15.93 -34.38 -6.07
N ALA A 502 -15.76 -34.69 -4.77
CA ALA A 502 -15.90 -36.05 -4.26
C ALA A 502 -17.31 -36.62 -4.48
N ASP A 503 -18.36 -35.83 -4.30
CA ASP A 503 -19.75 -36.20 -4.57
C ASP A 503 -19.98 -36.57 -6.05
N HIS A 504 -19.17 -36.05 -6.96
CA HIS A 504 -19.19 -36.34 -8.40
C HIS A 504 -18.09 -37.35 -8.83
N GLN A 505 -17.46 -38.06 -7.87
CA GLN A 505 -16.37 -38.99 -8.11
C GLN A 505 -15.14 -38.36 -8.80
N ALA A 506 -14.97 -37.05 -8.68
CA ALA A 506 -13.83 -36.31 -9.14
C ALA A 506 -12.82 -36.07 -7.98
N ARG A 507 -11.53 -35.91 -8.31
CA ARG A 507 -10.47 -35.71 -7.31
C ARG A 507 -9.88 -34.32 -7.42
N LEU A 508 -9.64 -33.70 -6.27
CA LEU A 508 -8.89 -32.45 -6.16
C LEU A 508 -7.40 -32.75 -6.09
N ILE A 509 -6.61 -32.00 -6.85
CA ILE A 509 -5.17 -32.09 -6.86
C ILE A 509 -4.60 -30.71 -6.59
N ILE A 510 -3.70 -30.60 -5.63
CA ILE A 510 -3.06 -29.36 -5.25
C ILE A 510 -1.58 -29.48 -5.59
N THR A 511 -1.04 -28.47 -6.28
CA THR A 511 0.37 -28.49 -6.70
C THR A 511 1.12 -27.23 -6.28
N ARG A 512 2.44 -27.35 -6.13
CA ARG A 512 3.40 -26.27 -5.90
C ARG A 512 3.00 -25.34 -4.76
N VAL A 513 2.58 -25.94 -3.62
CA VAL A 513 2.25 -25.20 -2.41
C VAL A 513 3.53 -24.54 -1.86
N PRO A 514 3.60 -23.20 -1.75
CA PRO A 514 4.77 -22.54 -1.20
C PRO A 514 4.98 -22.91 0.28
N ASP A 515 6.20 -23.25 0.68
CA ASP A 515 6.53 -23.52 2.08
C ASP A 515 6.32 -22.29 2.96
N ARG A 516 6.58 -21.08 2.42
CA ARG A 516 6.32 -19.81 3.09
C ARG A 516 5.68 -18.80 2.15
N LEU A 517 4.56 -18.25 2.59
CA LEU A 517 3.93 -17.12 1.94
C LEU A 517 4.70 -15.81 2.21
N PRO A 518 4.56 -14.76 1.39
CA PRO A 518 5.18 -13.45 1.61
C PRO A 518 4.85 -12.83 2.98
N ASN A 519 3.70 -13.19 3.57
CA ASN A 519 3.30 -12.77 4.92
C ASN A 519 3.94 -13.60 6.05
N GLY A 520 4.88 -14.51 5.73
CA GLY A 520 5.60 -15.36 6.68
C GLY A 520 4.84 -16.59 7.18
N ARG A 521 3.58 -16.80 6.74
CA ARG A 521 2.80 -17.98 7.12
C ARG A 521 3.22 -19.19 6.28
N ASP A 522 3.28 -20.36 6.93
CA ASP A 522 3.45 -21.66 6.28
C ASP A 522 2.09 -22.12 5.73
N LEU A 523 1.97 -22.11 4.40
CA LEU A 523 0.73 -22.48 3.74
C LEU A 523 0.47 -23.99 3.82
N ARG A 524 1.51 -24.80 3.81
CA ARG A 524 1.41 -26.27 3.88
C ARG A 524 0.85 -26.71 5.22
N THR A 525 1.42 -26.21 6.31
CA THR A 525 0.89 -26.44 7.66
C THR A 525 -0.53 -25.92 7.80
N TYR A 526 -0.86 -24.81 7.16
CA TYR A 526 -2.19 -24.23 7.20
C TYR A 526 -3.23 -25.11 6.47
N ILE A 527 -2.91 -25.64 5.30
CA ILE A 527 -3.74 -26.58 4.51
C ILE A 527 -3.97 -27.88 5.30
N ASP A 528 -2.93 -28.36 5.98
CA ASP A 528 -2.98 -29.59 6.79
C ASP A 528 -3.90 -29.42 8.03
N HIS A 529 -3.78 -28.30 8.74
CA HIS A 529 -4.65 -27.97 9.86
C HIS A 529 -6.14 -27.82 9.48
N MET A 530 -6.43 -27.49 8.23
CA MET A 530 -7.80 -27.42 7.72
C MET A 530 -8.39 -28.79 7.34
N GLY A 531 -7.61 -29.86 7.47
CA GLY A 531 -8.06 -31.20 7.11
C GLY A 531 -8.19 -31.47 5.61
N LEU A 532 -7.69 -30.56 4.76
CA LEU A 532 -7.75 -30.71 3.30
C LEU A 532 -6.96 -31.93 2.79
N LEU A 533 -6.04 -32.48 3.61
CA LEU A 533 -5.19 -33.62 3.31
C LEU A 533 -5.62 -34.90 4.05
N SER A 534 -6.61 -34.82 4.92
CA SER A 534 -6.99 -35.93 5.83
C SER A 534 -7.71 -37.09 5.13
N ASP A 535 -8.34 -36.84 3.97
CA ASP A 535 -9.07 -37.84 3.21
C ASP A 535 -8.42 -38.13 1.85
N ASN A 536 -8.50 -39.36 1.38
CA ASN A 536 -7.98 -39.79 0.06
C ASN A 536 -8.63 -39.07 -1.15
N THR A 537 -9.45 -38.06 -0.93
CA THR A 537 -10.17 -37.29 -1.94
C THR A 537 -9.36 -36.12 -2.51
N ALA A 538 -8.28 -35.73 -1.83
CA ALA A 538 -7.31 -34.75 -2.35
C ALA A 538 -5.90 -35.34 -2.34
N LYS A 539 -5.07 -34.96 -3.34
CA LYS A 539 -3.64 -35.25 -3.42
C LYS A 539 -2.83 -33.97 -3.58
N VAL A 540 -1.66 -33.96 -2.93
CA VAL A 540 -0.71 -32.85 -3.05
C VAL A 540 0.56 -33.33 -3.71
N PHE A 541 1.04 -32.57 -4.70
CA PHE A 541 2.30 -32.81 -5.40
C PHE A 541 3.21 -31.59 -5.27
N THR A 542 4.50 -31.84 -5.21
CA THR A 542 5.51 -30.78 -5.11
C THR A 542 5.61 -29.98 -6.41
N GLU A 543 5.49 -30.68 -7.54
CA GLU A 543 5.56 -30.10 -8.88
C GLU A 543 4.28 -30.37 -9.68
N LEU A 544 3.94 -29.47 -10.58
CA LEU A 544 2.79 -29.63 -11.48
C LEU A 544 3.01 -30.82 -12.41
N ASP A 545 4.22 -31.01 -12.88
CA ASP A 545 4.59 -32.08 -13.80
C ASP A 545 4.35 -33.47 -13.19
N GLU A 546 4.71 -33.68 -11.93
CA GLU A 546 4.42 -34.91 -11.19
C GLU A 546 2.92 -35.19 -11.06
N ALA A 547 2.15 -34.13 -10.84
CA ALA A 547 0.70 -34.25 -10.78
C ALA A 547 0.10 -34.65 -12.13
N LEU A 548 0.56 -34.03 -13.22
CA LEU A 548 0.12 -34.35 -14.56
C LEU A 548 0.51 -35.78 -14.94
N GLU A 549 1.72 -36.20 -14.65
CA GLU A 549 2.19 -37.58 -14.88
C GLU A 549 1.30 -38.60 -14.17
N TRP A 550 0.97 -38.31 -12.88
CA TRP A 550 0.06 -39.17 -12.11
C TRP A 550 -1.36 -39.21 -12.69
N ILE A 551 -1.91 -38.08 -13.13
CA ILE A 551 -3.25 -37.98 -13.74
C ILE A 551 -3.29 -38.76 -15.07
N GLU A 552 -2.24 -38.63 -15.88
CA GLU A 552 -2.11 -39.35 -17.15
C GLU A 552 -2.08 -40.86 -16.93
N GLU A 553 -1.28 -41.35 -15.95
CA GLU A 553 -1.25 -42.76 -15.60
C GLU A 553 -2.62 -43.28 -15.14
N GLU A 554 -3.27 -42.55 -14.25
CA GLU A 554 -4.60 -42.91 -13.75
C GLU A 554 -5.64 -42.95 -14.88
N THR A 555 -5.54 -42.01 -15.86
CA THR A 555 -6.41 -41.94 -17.03
C THR A 555 -6.17 -43.15 -17.96
N LEU A 556 -4.93 -43.52 -18.20
CA LEU A 556 -4.56 -44.67 -19.01
C LEU A 556 -5.02 -45.97 -18.38
N LEU A 557 -4.84 -46.13 -17.05
CA LEU A 557 -5.33 -47.29 -16.31
C LEU A 557 -6.85 -47.43 -16.36
N GLN A 558 -7.60 -46.33 -16.23
CA GLN A 558 -9.06 -46.33 -16.34
C GLN A 558 -9.56 -46.74 -17.72
N GLU A 559 -8.82 -46.44 -18.77
CA GLU A 559 -9.13 -46.87 -20.15
C GLU A 559 -8.60 -48.27 -20.45
N GLY A 560 -8.10 -49.00 -19.45
CA GLY A 560 -7.66 -50.39 -19.58
C GLY A 560 -6.27 -50.55 -20.25
N TYR A 561 -5.53 -49.44 -20.39
CA TYR A 561 -4.16 -49.51 -20.93
C TYR A 561 -3.22 -50.05 -19.83
N ILE A 562 -2.78 -51.27 -20.02
CA ILE A 562 -1.82 -51.91 -19.10
C ILE A 562 -0.44 -51.79 -19.72
N HIS A 563 0.45 -51.08 -19.06
CA HIS A 563 1.86 -51.07 -19.43
C HIS A 563 2.38 -52.50 -19.40
N PRO A 564 3.03 -53.01 -20.47
CA PRO A 564 3.59 -54.33 -20.48
C PRO A 564 4.80 -54.38 -19.50
N GLN A 565 4.49 -54.65 -18.27
CA GLN A 565 5.52 -54.80 -17.20
C GLN A 565 6.08 -56.24 -17.26
N GLY A 566 7.42 -56.38 -17.17
CA GLY A 566 8.09 -57.63 -16.85
C GLY A 566 8.92 -58.29 -17.95
N GLN A 567 8.65 -58.09 -19.24
CA GLN A 567 9.54 -58.62 -20.28
C GLN A 567 10.37 -57.53 -20.94
N GLY A 568 11.67 -57.72 -21.04
CA GLY A 568 12.59 -56.83 -21.75
C GLY A 568 12.15 -56.67 -23.22
N LEU A 569 12.24 -55.47 -23.75
CA LEU A 569 11.92 -55.18 -25.15
C LEU A 569 13.15 -55.59 -26.03
N PRO A 570 13.03 -56.53 -26.98
CA PRO A 570 14.14 -56.84 -27.86
C PRO A 570 14.43 -55.64 -28.79
N VAL A 571 15.69 -55.48 -29.23
CA VAL A 571 16.15 -54.37 -30.09
C VAL A 571 15.29 -54.15 -31.32
N ALA A 572 14.80 -55.22 -31.95
CA ALA A 572 13.98 -55.18 -33.12
C ALA A 572 12.58 -54.51 -32.95
N LYS A 573 12.13 -54.34 -31.65
CA LYS A 573 10.81 -53.73 -31.35
C LYS A 573 10.93 -52.28 -30.91
N PHE A 574 12.13 -51.69 -30.89
CA PHE A 574 12.28 -50.26 -30.63
C PHE A 574 11.80 -49.47 -31.87
N GLU A 575 11.01 -48.46 -31.63
CA GLU A 575 10.50 -47.58 -32.68
C GLU A 575 11.62 -46.93 -33.49
N LEU A 576 12.73 -46.63 -32.88
CA LEU A 576 13.96 -46.13 -33.50
C LEU A 576 14.44 -47.00 -34.66
N PHE A 577 14.23 -48.30 -34.57
CA PHE A 577 14.71 -49.29 -35.56
C PHE A 577 13.59 -49.89 -36.43
N HIS A 578 12.40 -49.23 -36.38
CA HIS A 578 11.27 -49.69 -37.19
C HIS A 578 11.57 -49.59 -38.67
N GLY A 579 11.35 -50.67 -39.38
CA GLY A 579 11.63 -50.77 -40.85
C GLY A 579 13.04 -51.25 -41.22
N MET A 580 13.89 -51.55 -40.23
CA MET A 580 15.21 -52.15 -40.51
C MET A 580 15.12 -53.63 -40.87
N GLY A 581 16.00 -54.07 -41.74
CA GLY A 581 16.12 -55.46 -42.15
C GLY A 581 16.72 -56.38 -41.07
N LYS A 582 16.51 -57.69 -41.19
CA LYS A 582 16.95 -58.64 -40.18
C LYS A 582 18.46 -58.63 -39.97
N SER A 583 19.24 -58.48 -41.07
CA SER A 583 20.72 -58.40 -41.01
C SER A 583 21.21 -57.13 -40.26
N GLU A 584 20.52 -55.97 -40.45
CA GLU A 584 20.84 -54.71 -39.80
C GLU A 584 20.59 -54.80 -38.27
N LEU A 585 19.48 -55.44 -37.88
CA LEU A 585 19.16 -55.68 -36.46
C LEU A 585 20.13 -56.66 -35.79
N GLU A 586 20.59 -57.69 -36.48
CA GLU A 586 21.64 -58.62 -36.02
C GLU A 586 22.97 -57.89 -35.84
N GLY A 587 23.28 -56.92 -36.68
CA GLY A 587 24.43 -56.03 -36.55
C GLY A 587 24.41 -55.21 -35.27
N LEU A 588 23.27 -54.58 -34.96
CA LEU A 588 23.03 -53.81 -33.72
C LEU A 588 23.11 -54.73 -32.48
N ASP A 589 22.59 -55.93 -32.57
CA ASP A 589 22.59 -56.88 -31.46
C ASP A 589 24.03 -57.33 -31.07
N ARG A 590 24.99 -57.30 -31.99
CA ARG A 590 26.40 -57.60 -31.76
C ARG A 590 27.17 -56.47 -31.05
N CYS A 591 26.74 -55.21 -31.14
CA CYS A 591 27.40 -54.07 -30.54
C CYS A 591 26.70 -53.56 -29.27
N LYS A 592 25.61 -54.22 -28.84
CA LYS A 592 24.94 -53.86 -27.59
C LYS A 592 25.57 -54.52 -26.36
N GLU A 593 25.65 -53.79 -25.24
CA GLU A 593 25.93 -54.28 -23.91
C GLU A 593 24.64 -54.15 -23.09
N VAL A 594 24.31 -55.16 -22.27
CA VAL A 594 23.13 -55.09 -21.38
C VAL A 594 23.63 -54.64 -19.99
N ARG A 595 23.05 -53.58 -19.47
CA ARG A 595 23.30 -53.09 -18.11
C ARG A 595 22.00 -52.95 -17.33
N VAL A 596 22.04 -53.32 -16.05
CA VAL A 596 20.90 -53.21 -15.15
C VAL A 596 21.29 -52.20 -14.06
N TYR A 597 20.42 -51.23 -13.82
CA TYR A 597 20.56 -50.16 -12.83
C TYR A 597 19.48 -50.30 -11.77
N GLN A 598 19.82 -49.95 -10.52
CA GLN A 598 18.88 -49.94 -9.41
C GLN A 598 18.23 -48.55 -9.25
N ALA A 599 17.13 -48.50 -8.48
CA ALA A 599 16.42 -47.23 -8.22
C ALA A 599 17.38 -46.18 -7.64
N GLY A 600 17.38 -44.98 -8.23
CA GLY A 600 18.22 -43.82 -7.85
C GLY A 600 19.66 -43.89 -8.40
N GLU A 601 20.06 -44.95 -9.08
CA GLU A 601 21.42 -45.10 -9.62
C GLU A 601 21.63 -44.14 -10.80
N LEU A 602 22.80 -43.50 -10.85
CA LEU A 602 23.18 -42.59 -11.92
C LEU A 602 23.57 -43.38 -13.17
N VAL A 603 22.83 -43.18 -14.25
CA VAL A 603 23.03 -43.84 -15.54
C VAL A 603 23.93 -43.01 -16.45
N LEU A 604 23.73 -41.71 -16.48
CA LEU A 604 24.46 -40.76 -17.35
C LEU A 604 24.70 -39.43 -16.62
N SER A 605 25.90 -38.89 -16.81
CA SER A 605 26.29 -37.61 -16.19
C SER A 605 27.01 -36.69 -17.18
N PRO A 606 26.75 -35.37 -17.17
CA PRO A 606 27.54 -34.39 -17.92
C PRO A 606 29.02 -34.35 -17.49
N ASP A 607 29.35 -34.86 -16.30
CA ASP A 607 30.69 -34.87 -15.75
C ASP A 607 31.54 -36.03 -16.29
N THR A 608 30.91 -36.99 -17.00
CA THR A 608 31.59 -38.19 -17.55
C THR A 608 31.58 -38.14 -19.09
N VAL A 609 32.73 -38.54 -19.65
CA VAL A 609 32.82 -38.72 -21.11
C VAL A 609 32.19 -40.06 -21.45
N GLY A 610 30.98 -40.02 -22.00
CA GLY A 610 30.26 -41.21 -22.45
C GLY A 610 29.66 -40.96 -23.84
N HIS A 611 29.96 -41.85 -24.77
CA HIS A 611 29.53 -41.72 -26.16
C HIS A 611 28.68 -42.94 -26.57
N ALA A 612 27.64 -43.23 -25.80
CA ALA A 612 26.78 -44.38 -26.02
C ALA A 612 25.33 -43.95 -26.27
N LEU A 613 24.68 -44.64 -27.20
CA LEU A 613 23.23 -44.63 -27.36
C LEU A 613 22.65 -45.63 -26.36
N MET A 614 21.71 -45.23 -25.55
CA MET A 614 21.11 -46.02 -24.48
C MET A 614 19.62 -46.26 -24.78
N LEU A 615 19.21 -47.53 -24.82
CA LEU A 615 17.85 -47.96 -25.15
C LEU A 615 17.25 -48.65 -23.91
N ILE A 616 16.08 -48.18 -23.46
CA ILE A 616 15.41 -48.73 -22.28
C ILE A 616 14.63 -50.00 -22.66
N SER A 617 15.17 -51.16 -22.32
CA SER A 617 14.54 -52.47 -22.54
C SER A 617 13.42 -52.70 -21.52
N ARG A 618 13.66 -52.39 -20.23
CA ARG A 618 12.71 -52.53 -19.14
C ARG A 618 12.95 -51.40 -18.12
N GLY A 619 11.89 -50.93 -17.44
CA GLY A 619 11.99 -49.87 -16.44
C GLY A 619 11.86 -48.48 -17.04
N GLU A 620 12.31 -47.50 -16.29
CA GLU A 620 12.23 -46.08 -16.62
C GLU A 620 13.36 -45.24 -16.03
N VAL A 621 13.69 -44.13 -16.65
CA VAL A 621 14.69 -43.18 -16.18
C VAL A 621 14.17 -41.77 -16.14
N LYS A 622 14.67 -40.96 -15.20
CA LYS A 622 14.43 -39.53 -15.06
C LYS A 622 15.61 -38.73 -15.58
N VAL A 623 15.34 -37.80 -16.48
CA VAL A 623 16.30 -36.86 -17.06
C VAL A 623 16.20 -35.54 -16.34
N SER A 624 17.31 -35.00 -15.84
CA SER A 624 17.32 -33.74 -15.06
C SER A 624 18.52 -32.87 -15.39
N LEU A 625 18.35 -31.56 -15.18
CA LEU A 625 19.43 -30.56 -15.22
C LEU A 625 19.68 -30.02 -13.81
N LYS A 626 20.93 -29.84 -13.43
CA LYS A 626 21.28 -29.09 -12.22
C LYS A 626 21.31 -27.60 -12.53
N THR A 627 20.60 -26.83 -11.72
CA THR A 627 20.67 -25.38 -11.76
C THR A 627 21.95 -24.85 -11.12
N SER A 628 22.30 -23.60 -11.39
CA SER A 628 23.40 -22.89 -10.70
C SER A 628 23.21 -22.79 -9.18
N THR A 629 21.98 -22.94 -8.69
CA THR A 629 21.62 -22.95 -7.26
C THR A 629 21.67 -24.33 -6.61
N GLY A 630 21.98 -25.39 -7.40
CA GLY A 630 22.10 -26.78 -6.91
C GLY A 630 20.79 -27.58 -6.92
N SER A 631 19.65 -26.97 -7.27
CA SER A 631 18.37 -27.69 -7.47
C SER A 631 18.37 -28.44 -8.81
N ALA A 632 17.67 -29.58 -8.88
CA ALA A 632 17.49 -30.33 -10.11
C ALA A 632 16.16 -29.94 -10.78
N ILE A 633 16.22 -29.58 -12.07
CA ILE A 633 15.03 -29.40 -12.91
C ILE A 633 14.76 -30.70 -13.65
N HIS A 634 13.57 -31.27 -13.48
CA HIS A 634 13.11 -32.42 -14.23
C HIS A 634 12.83 -32.01 -15.69
N LEU A 635 13.43 -32.73 -16.65
CA LEU A 635 13.24 -32.46 -18.09
C LEU A 635 12.32 -33.47 -18.74
N ALA A 636 12.50 -34.76 -18.45
CA ALA A 636 11.73 -35.82 -19.03
C ALA A 636 11.79 -37.10 -18.20
N THR A 637 10.70 -37.88 -18.20
CA THR A 637 10.68 -39.28 -17.82
C THR A 637 10.62 -40.14 -19.09
N LEU A 638 11.63 -41.02 -19.24
CA LEU A 638 11.72 -41.96 -20.37
C LEU A 638 11.45 -43.37 -19.88
N SER A 639 10.65 -44.10 -20.63
CA SER A 639 10.22 -45.44 -20.28
C SER A 639 10.63 -46.48 -21.33
N ARG A 640 10.24 -47.72 -21.09
CA ARG A 640 10.50 -48.89 -21.98
C ARG A 640 10.20 -48.57 -23.45
N GLY A 641 11.14 -48.86 -24.31
CA GLY A 641 11.05 -48.60 -25.78
C GLY A 641 11.63 -47.28 -26.22
N GLN A 642 11.97 -46.39 -25.27
CA GLN A 642 12.60 -45.10 -25.53
C GLN A 642 14.11 -45.15 -25.40
N PHE A 643 14.76 -44.08 -25.84
CA PHE A 643 16.22 -44.01 -25.87
C PHE A 643 16.71 -42.61 -25.48
N PHE A 644 17.96 -42.52 -25.05
CA PHE A 644 18.66 -41.30 -24.72
C PHE A 644 20.17 -41.42 -24.96
N GLY A 645 20.93 -40.32 -24.79
CA GLY A 645 22.38 -40.30 -25.06
C GLY A 645 22.71 -40.16 -26.55
N GLU A 646 21.72 -39.99 -27.41
CA GLU A 646 21.85 -39.83 -28.86
C GLU A 646 22.71 -38.62 -29.26
N MET A 647 22.65 -37.52 -28.50
CA MET A 647 23.46 -36.33 -28.80
C MET A 647 24.95 -36.62 -28.64
N SER A 648 25.35 -37.18 -27.49
CA SER A 648 26.74 -37.57 -27.21
C SER A 648 27.23 -38.68 -28.16
N PHE A 649 26.32 -39.58 -28.55
CA PHE A 649 26.61 -40.62 -29.52
C PHE A 649 26.93 -40.02 -30.89
N LEU A 650 26.21 -38.98 -31.33
CA LEU A 650 26.39 -38.37 -32.63
C LEU A 650 27.59 -37.39 -32.68
N ASP A 651 27.68 -36.45 -31.74
CA ASP A 651 28.66 -35.37 -31.79
C ASP A 651 29.94 -35.63 -31.01
N GLY A 652 29.95 -36.65 -30.13
CA GLY A 652 31.10 -37.00 -29.30
C GLY A 652 31.39 -36.04 -28.16
N ARG A 653 30.39 -35.19 -27.79
CA ARG A 653 30.49 -34.29 -26.62
C ARG A 653 29.96 -34.95 -25.36
N ALA A 654 30.27 -34.34 -24.20
CA ALA A 654 29.71 -34.80 -22.93
C ALA A 654 28.16 -34.72 -22.95
N PRO A 655 27.46 -35.61 -22.22
CA PRO A 655 26.00 -35.56 -22.08
C PRO A 655 25.49 -34.21 -21.59
N SER A 656 24.32 -33.78 -22.01
CA SER A 656 23.73 -32.50 -21.66
C SER A 656 22.94 -32.51 -20.36
N ALA A 657 22.62 -33.72 -19.81
CA ALA A 657 21.76 -33.90 -18.64
C ALA A 657 22.19 -35.08 -17.77
N TYR A 658 21.73 -35.04 -16.51
CA TYR A 658 21.83 -36.20 -15.63
C TYR A 658 20.68 -37.16 -15.87
N VAL A 659 20.95 -38.46 -15.88
CA VAL A 659 19.92 -39.50 -16.04
C VAL A 659 20.04 -40.46 -14.86
N HIS A 660 18.96 -40.66 -14.12
CA HIS A 660 18.87 -41.60 -13.00
C HIS A 660 17.78 -42.65 -13.26
N ALA A 661 18.01 -43.86 -12.86
CA ALA A 661 17.00 -44.90 -12.90
C ALA A 661 15.92 -44.65 -11.85
N SER A 662 14.62 -44.74 -12.24
CA SER A 662 13.49 -44.55 -11.31
C SER A 662 13.18 -45.82 -10.52
N GLY A 663 13.52 -46.99 -11.07
CA GLY A 663 13.39 -48.32 -10.48
C GLY A 663 14.45 -49.25 -11.06
N GLU A 664 14.27 -50.59 -10.90
CA GLU A 664 15.12 -51.57 -11.58
C GLU A 664 14.96 -51.40 -13.11
N THR A 665 16.01 -50.94 -13.77
CA THR A 665 15.96 -50.52 -15.18
C THR A 665 17.04 -51.28 -15.97
N GLU A 666 16.60 -52.00 -17.04
CA GLU A 666 17.48 -52.68 -17.99
C GLU A 666 17.67 -51.80 -19.23
N ILE A 667 18.93 -51.52 -19.56
CA ILE A 667 19.33 -50.62 -20.64
C ILE A 667 20.26 -51.35 -21.59
N PHE A 668 19.97 -51.27 -22.90
CA PHE A 668 20.93 -51.69 -23.94
C PHE A 668 21.81 -50.48 -24.25
N VAL A 669 23.11 -50.64 -24.04
CA VAL A 669 24.14 -49.61 -24.25
C VAL A 669 24.85 -49.94 -25.55
N ILE A 670 24.76 -49.03 -26.54
CA ILE A 670 25.46 -49.15 -27.82
C ILE A 670 26.59 -48.09 -27.78
N ASP A 671 27.79 -48.54 -27.54
CA ASP A 671 28.97 -47.67 -27.53
C ASP A 671 29.29 -47.21 -28.97
N ARG A 672 29.70 -45.93 -29.11
CA ARG A 672 30.00 -45.32 -30.41
C ARG A 672 31.13 -46.01 -31.14
N GLN A 673 32.19 -46.46 -30.43
CA GLN A 673 33.31 -47.12 -31.05
C GLN A 673 32.94 -48.54 -31.44
N ALA A 674 32.16 -49.26 -30.61
CA ALA A 674 31.64 -50.60 -30.97
C ALA A 674 30.73 -50.51 -32.20
N PHE A 675 29.84 -49.52 -32.24
CA PHE A 675 28.99 -49.27 -33.41
C PHE A 675 29.81 -48.94 -34.65
N ALA A 676 30.82 -48.07 -34.58
CA ALA A 676 31.65 -47.70 -35.71
C ALA A 676 32.42 -48.94 -36.33
N LYS A 677 32.83 -49.88 -35.48
CA LYS A 677 33.48 -51.10 -35.95
C LYS A 677 32.51 -51.98 -36.79
N VAL A 678 31.27 -52.14 -36.34
CA VAL A 678 30.26 -52.93 -37.03
C VAL A 678 29.78 -52.18 -38.28
N ALA A 679 29.61 -50.85 -38.19
CA ALA A 679 29.21 -49.96 -39.28
C ALA A 679 30.24 -49.94 -40.45
N ALA A 680 31.50 -50.15 -40.18
CA ALA A 680 32.53 -50.27 -41.23
C ALA A 680 32.31 -51.49 -42.16
N GLY A 681 31.65 -52.51 -41.64
CA GLY A 681 31.29 -53.72 -42.42
C GLY A 681 29.84 -53.68 -42.97
N ASP A 682 29.00 -52.84 -42.47
CA ASP A 682 27.57 -52.74 -42.89
C ASP A 682 27.15 -51.27 -43.00
N HIS A 683 27.36 -50.67 -44.19
CA HIS A 683 27.04 -49.29 -44.47
C HIS A 683 25.50 -49.04 -44.49
N VAL A 684 24.68 -50.04 -44.84
CA VAL A 684 23.24 -49.94 -44.90
C VAL A 684 22.68 -49.74 -43.48
N MET A 685 23.12 -50.59 -42.55
CA MET A 685 22.77 -50.44 -41.13
C MET A 685 23.15 -49.06 -40.57
N SER A 686 24.38 -48.59 -40.86
CA SER A 686 24.84 -47.28 -40.40
C SER A 686 23.96 -46.14 -40.88
N VAL A 687 23.62 -46.12 -42.20
CA VAL A 687 22.75 -45.10 -42.81
C VAL A 687 21.34 -45.17 -42.21
N SER A 688 20.79 -46.35 -42.02
CA SER A 688 19.44 -46.54 -41.45
C SER A 688 19.36 -46.02 -40.03
N VAL A 689 20.34 -46.31 -39.14
CA VAL A 689 20.41 -45.82 -37.76
C VAL A 689 20.53 -44.31 -37.73
N MET A 690 21.47 -43.72 -38.52
CA MET A 690 21.68 -42.29 -38.55
C MET A 690 20.44 -41.55 -39.07
N ARG A 691 19.76 -42.08 -40.08
CA ARG A 691 18.50 -41.53 -40.60
C ARG A 691 17.41 -41.51 -39.51
N SER A 692 17.23 -42.61 -38.79
CA SER A 692 16.24 -42.73 -37.73
C SER A 692 16.52 -41.76 -36.59
N LEU A 693 17.76 -41.64 -36.14
CA LEU A 693 18.18 -40.67 -35.12
C LEU A 693 17.91 -39.22 -35.58
N ALA A 694 18.25 -38.88 -36.83
CA ALA A 694 18.02 -37.56 -37.38
C ALA A 694 16.52 -37.22 -37.46
N LEU A 695 15.66 -38.17 -37.83
CA LEU A 695 14.21 -37.95 -37.85
C LEU A 695 13.64 -37.68 -36.47
N VAL A 696 14.03 -38.46 -35.44
CA VAL A 696 13.57 -38.29 -34.08
C VAL A 696 14.09 -36.94 -33.46
N LEU A 697 15.35 -36.57 -33.74
CA LEU A 697 15.89 -35.29 -33.29
C LEU A 697 15.16 -34.10 -33.93
N ALA A 698 14.84 -34.21 -35.24
CA ALA A 698 14.05 -33.17 -35.93
C ALA A 698 12.64 -33.05 -35.34
N ASP A 699 12.01 -34.13 -34.94
CA ASP A 699 10.70 -34.13 -34.31
C ASP A 699 10.76 -33.53 -32.88
N ARG A 700 11.72 -33.93 -32.06
CA ARG A 700 11.97 -33.33 -30.73
C ARG A 700 12.23 -31.84 -30.85
N LEU A 701 13.02 -31.37 -31.79
CA LEU A 701 13.28 -29.95 -32.01
C LEU A 701 12.01 -29.15 -32.36
N ARG A 702 11.13 -29.73 -33.21
CA ARG A 702 9.84 -29.11 -33.53
C ARG A 702 8.97 -28.98 -32.29
N HIS A 703 8.92 -30.00 -31.46
CA HIS A 703 8.18 -29.95 -30.17
C HIS A 703 8.70 -28.87 -29.25
N THR A 704 10.00 -28.83 -28.99
CA THR A 704 10.63 -27.83 -28.13
C THR A 704 10.39 -26.41 -28.67
N ASN A 705 10.41 -26.21 -29.98
CA ASN A 705 10.10 -24.91 -30.58
C ASN A 705 8.62 -24.52 -30.41
N MET A 706 7.69 -25.48 -30.42
CA MET A 706 6.27 -25.19 -30.12
C MET A 706 6.09 -24.80 -28.65
N GLU A 707 6.70 -25.53 -27.73
CA GLU A 707 6.66 -25.20 -26.28
C GLU A 707 7.29 -23.83 -25.98
N LEU A 708 8.45 -23.52 -26.57
CA LEU A 708 9.08 -22.20 -26.45
C LEU A 708 8.21 -21.07 -27.00
N ARG A 709 7.49 -21.32 -28.08
CA ARG A 709 6.55 -20.36 -28.66
C ARG A 709 5.39 -20.10 -27.70
N GLU A 710 4.78 -21.13 -27.15
CA GLU A 710 3.70 -21.00 -26.16
C GLU A 710 4.14 -20.25 -24.90
N VAL A 711 5.39 -20.47 -24.42
CA VAL A 711 5.97 -19.75 -23.28
C VAL A 711 6.22 -18.26 -23.60
N ARG A 712 6.53 -17.92 -24.86
CA ARG A 712 6.79 -16.53 -25.29
C ARG A 712 5.53 -15.75 -25.64
N GLU A 713 4.50 -16.42 -26.15
CA GLU A 713 3.21 -15.82 -26.52
C GLU A 713 2.29 -15.61 -25.28
N ASN A 714 2.67 -16.15 -24.13
CA ASN A 714 1.97 -16.09 -22.85
C ASN A 714 2.76 -15.33 -21.78
#